data_67650d701a9d3e0e4717ea1ae978e685
#
_entry.id   67650d701a9d3e0e4717ea1ae978e685
#
_cell.length_a   1.000
_cell.length_b   1.000
_cell.length_c   1.000
_cell.angle_alpha   90.00
_cell.angle_beta   90.00
_cell.angle_gamma   90.00
#
_symmetry.space_group_name_H-M   'P 1'
#
loop_
_entity.id
_entity.type
_entity.pdbx_description
1 polymer ?
#
loop_
_entity_poly.entity_id
_entity_poly.type
_entity_poly.pdbx_seq_one_letter_code
_entity_poly.pdbx_strand_id
1 'polypeptide(L)'
;MIGTWHAIVETKIAKLKITFSIKDTNGEYSISAVVESFPVALDFDHVTVEGSGLRASGRAKSLQEGEAYLELIFSQNKFTGTLNIPTFGTLSLAGERGPGTSLTDLLEQELDQYRMTGVVERTEESIAAAVEQLLGQLSLQEKVGQMSQCLASDFSFGEEVASEPPEKLVAEGKAGSILGAFDINRVLELQRIAVEQSPHNIPLFFNADVIHGHQTIFPVPLAWSCSWDTEGIQRACAIAAKEASSAGITYNHGPMVDITRDPRWGRVVEGAGEDPYLGARIAEAQVRGFQGNSLFDQDTIIACLKHFIAYGAAEGGRDYNTVDISEGTLRNVHLPPFQAGIQAGAGSVMNAFNIYQGVPAAGSKFLMKDLLRNELGFDGILLSDYGAIEEISIHGCAEDEAEAARMALDATMDIEMVTRAFANQLPKLIGEGIVKEEQLDEAVRRILTYKYRIGIMDDPFRYIRPKKALECQFSEEHLQESRALARKSIVLLKNDGVLPLNASSGTVALIGPFARSKDLLGTWQFSRHGNATVTLEQGVTEAVSGRRVFIADGCAVDQPIDGGYEAALQVAEEADVIVLALGESSRMSGEAASRMNITLPEVQLKLAEEIAKLGKPTVLVLTNGRPLILDWFDRHVNAIVETWFLGSQAGHAIADVLFGQYNPSGKLTMSFPRHAGQIPVYYNHFNTGRPASQEKHFSSKYLDGSNDPLYPFGFGLSYTTFDYSEIKLDKHVLKRADSLTVQVTVANTGQAQGEEIVQLYIQDICGSVVRPVKELKGFEKVCLSPGESREIHFIITEEDLKYYAADLTFKAEAGDFKIYVGPNSRDVQEVSFRLE
;
A
#
# COMPACT_ATOMS: atom_id res chain seq x y z
N MET A 1 -40.67 -8.96 -27.41
CA MET A 1 -39.36 -8.27 -27.23
C MET A 1 -39.32 -7.36 -26.01
N ILE A 2 -40.34 -6.56 -25.73
CA ILE A 2 -40.36 -5.66 -24.57
C ILE A 2 -40.15 -6.44 -23.24
N GLY A 3 -39.33 -5.93 -22.34
CA GLY A 3 -39.02 -6.50 -21.03
C GLY A 3 -37.52 -6.69 -20.79
N THR A 4 -37.19 -7.42 -19.72
CA THR A 4 -35.79 -7.76 -19.35
C THR A 4 -35.40 -9.11 -19.95
N TRP A 5 -34.21 -9.15 -20.51
CA TRP A 5 -33.60 -10.33 -21.14
C TRP A 5 -32.16 -10.47 -20.64
N HIS A 6 -31.63 -11.68 -20.54
CA HIS A 6 -30.23 -11.91 -20.15
C HIS A 6 -29.56 -12.92 -21.06
N ALA A 7 -28.26 -12.77 -21.23
CA ALA A 7 -27.37 -13.73 -21.87
C ALA A 7 -26.12 -13.95 -20.99
N ILE A 8 -25.60 -15.15 -21.00
CA ILE A 8 -24.28 -15.46 -20.46
C ILE A 8 -23.35 -15.69 -21.63
N VAL A 9 -22.24 -14.99 -21.64
CA VAL A 9 -21.24 -15.03 -22.73
C VAL A 9 -19.93 -15.50 -22.14
N GLU A 10 -19.36 -16.53 -22.71
CA GLU A 10 -17.99 -16.98 -22.39
C GLU A 10 -17.02 -16.24 -23.32
N THR A 11 -16.12 -15.48 -22.73
CA THR A 11 -15.00 -14.85 -23.44
C THR A 11 -13.70 -15.58 -23.11
N LYS A 12 -12.61 -15.24 -23.80
CA LYS A 12 -11.28 -15.77 -23.46
C LYS A 12 -10.77 -15.38 -22.08
N ILE A 13 -11.40 -14.40 -21.43
CA ILE A 13 -10.93 -13.76 -20.21
C ILE A 13 -11.90 -14.01 -19.04
N ALA A 14 -13.22 -14.10 -19.29
CA ALA A 14 -14.24 -14.24 -18.25
C ALA A 14 -15.59 -14.70 -18.78
N LYS A 15 -16.44 -15.24 -17.88
CA LYS A 15 -17.89 -15.38 -18.12
C LYS A 15 -18.56 -14.04 -17.83
N LEU A 16 -19.31 -13.51 -18.79
CA LEU A 16 -20.03 -12.26 -18.68
C LEU A 16 -21.53 -12.52 -18.69
N LYS A 17 -22.27 -11.91 -17.79
CA LYS A 17 -23.73 -11.85 -17.88
C LYS A 17 -24.12 -10.45 -18.39
N ILE A 18 -24.88 -10.43 -19.49
CA ILE A 18 -25.39 -9.22 -20.09
C ILE A 18 -26.90 -9.18 -19.89
N THR A 19 -27.40 -8.15 -19.22
CA THR A 19 -28.83 -7.95 -18.99
C THR A 19 -29.29 -6.80 -19.88
N PHE A 20 -30.27 -7.08 -20.76
CA PHE A 20 -30.89 -6.12 -21.68
C PHE A 20 -32.24 -5.68 -21.11
N SER A 21 -32.49 -4.39 -21.05
CA SER A 21 -33.81 -3.79 -20.79
C SER A 21 -34.33 -3.15 -22.06
N ILE A 22 -35.42 -3.72 -22.64
CA ILE A 22 -36.05 -3.21 -23.85
C ILE A 22 -37.37 -2.57 -23.46
N LYS A 23 -37.52 -1.27 -23.74
CA LYS A 23 -38.72 -0.48 -23.47
C LYS A 23 -39.33 0.04 -24.77
N ASP A 24 -40.62 0.21 -24.83
CA ASP A 24 -41.38 0.85 -25.88
C ASP A 24 -42.12 2.06 -25.26
N THR A 25 -41.86 3.23 -25.82
CA THR A 25 -42.55 4.47 -25.44
C THR A 25 -43.17 5.08 -26.68
N ASN A 26 -44.48 4.78 -26.86
CA ASN A 26 -45.28 5.26 -27.99
C ASN A 26 -44.75 4.87 -29.38
N GLY A 27 -44.18 3.67 -29.53
CA GLY A 27 -43.63 3.16 -30.79
C GLY A 27 -42.15 3.47 -31.01
N GLU A 28 -41.51 4.16 -30.07
CA GLU A 28 -40.06 4.32 -30.04
C GLU A 28 -39.43 3.29 -29.06
N TYR A 29 -38.57 2.46 -29.60
CA TYR A 29 -37.88 1.46 -28.79
C TYR A 29 -36.57 2.03 -28.24
N SER A 30 -36.29 1.76 -26.95
CA SER A 30 -35.03 2.05 -26.31
C SER A 30 -34.47 0.76 -25.68
N ILE A 31 -33.13 0.62 -25.72
CA ILE A 31 -32.43 -0.53 -25.16
C ILE A 31 -31.31 -0.01 -24.28
N SER A 32 -31.23 -0.55 -23.07
CA SER A 32 -30.05 -0.44 -22.24
C SER A 32 -29.52 -1.85 -21.95
N ALA A 33 -28.20 -2.00 -21.97
CA ALA A 33 -27.53 -3.25 -21.58
C ALA A 33 -26.57 -2.96 -20.43
N VAL A 34 -26.58 -3.83 -19.44
CA VAL A 34 -25.66 -3.81 -18.29
C VAL A 34 -24.88 -5.12 -18.30
N VAL A 35 -23.56 -4.99 -18.24
CA VAL A 35 -22.67 -6.16 -18.09
C VAL A 35 -22.41 -6.37 -16.61
N GLU A 36 -22.86 -7.49 -16.05
CA GLU A 36 -22.63 -7.85 -14.65
C GLU A 36 -21.12 -8.09 -14.46
N SER A 37 -20.55 -7.58 -13.40
CA SER A 37 -19.11 -7.60 -13.07
C SER A 37 -18.20 -6.57 -13.78
N PHE A 38 -18.73 -5.80 -14.74
CA PHE A 38 -18.03 -4.68 -15.37
C PHE A 38 -18.88 -3.42 -15.25
N PRO A 39 -18.30 -2.25 -14.95
CA PRO A 39 -19.05 -0.99 -14.88
C PRO A 39 -19.38 -0.45 -16.30
N VAL A 40 -19.80 -1.32 -17.20
CA VAL A 40 -20.14 -0.98 -18.58
C VAL A 40 -21.65 -1.01 -18.73
N ALA A 41 -22.23 0.18 -18.89
CA ALA A 41 -23.61 0.35 -19.35
C ALA A 41 -23.58 0.81 -20.81
N LEU A 42 -24.33 0.12 -21.67
CA LEU A 42 -24.51 0.45 -23.07
C LEU A 42 -25.93 0.98 -23.25
N ASP A 43 -26.08 2.21 -23.70
CA ASP A 43 -27.36 2.75 -24.17
C ASP A 43 -27.36 2.79 -25.70
N PHE A 44 -28.40 2.25 -26.30
CA PHE A 44 -28.56 2.20 -27.76
C PHE A 44 -29.58 3.22 -28.19
N ASP A 45 -29.09 4.24 -28.92
CA ASP A 45 -29.88 5.42 -29.33
C ASP A 45 -30.66 5.19 -30.64
N HIS A 46 -30.18 4.23 -31.45
CA HIS A 46 -30.83 3.90 -32.75
C HIS A 46 -31.28 2.48 -32.76
N VAL A 47 -32.59 2.27 -32.58
CA VAL A 47 -33.19 0.90 -32.52
C VAL A 47 -34.16 0.71 -33.67
N THR A 48 -33.95 -0.33 -34.47
CA THR A 48 -34.85 -0.77 -35.53
C THR A 48 -35.39 -2.17 -35.25
N VAL A 49 -36.68 -2.39 -35.42
CA VAL A 49 -37.36 -3.66 -35.21
C VAL A 49 -37.99 -4.15 -36.52
N GLU A 50 -37.61 -5.33 -37.00
CA GLU A 50 -38.15 -6.00 -38.18
C GLU A 50 -38.59 -7.42 -37.86
N GLY A 51 -39.92 -7.61 -37.74
CA GLY A 51 -40.47 -8.94 -37.39
C GLY A 51 -40.02 -9.42 -35.99
N SER A 52 -39.26 -10.52 -35.91
CA SER A 52 -38.66 -11.03 -34.70
C SER A 52 -37.22 -10.54 -34.46
N GLY A 53 -36.69 -9.73 -35.39
CA GLY A 53 -35.33 -9.19 -35.33
C GLY A 53 -35.31 -7.76 -34.76
N LEU A 54 -34.22 -7.46 -34.06
CA LEU A 54 -33.92 -6.14 -33.49
C LEU A 54 -32.46 -5.82 -33.76
N ARG A 55 -32.21 -4.63 -34.33
CA ARG A 55 -30.87 -4.06 -34.52
C ARG A 55 -30.77 -2.74 -33.80
N ALA A 56 -29.67 -2.52 -33.14
CA ALA A 56 -29.42 -1.26 -32.45
C ALA A 56 -27.95 -0.83 -32.56
N SER A 57 -27.71 0.47 -32.56
CA SER A 57 -26.37 1.05 -32.39
C SER A 57 -26.42 2.12 -31.31
N GLY A 58 -25.31 2.26 -30.59
CA GLY A 58 -25.21 3.18 -29.46
C GLY A 58 -23.79 3.32 -28.92
N ARG A 59 -23.62 4.15 -27.92
CA ARG A 59 -22.31 4.41 -27.30
C ARG A 59 -22.23 3.82 -25.90
N ALA A 60 -21.08 3.26 -25.58
CA ALA A 60 -20.75 2.89 -24.22
C ALA A 60 -20.38 4.13 -23.39
N LYS A 61 -21.14 4.43 -22.33
CA LYS A 61 -20.88 5.59 -21.45
C LYS A 61 -19.50 5.57 -20.77
N SER A 62 -18.88 4.40 -20.68
CA SER A 62 -17.61 4.15 -19.97
C SER A 62 -16.41 3.90 -20.90
N LEU A 63 -16.58 3.82 -22.22
CA LEU A 63 -15.50 3.60 -23.19
C LEU A 63 -15.28 4.88 -24.01
N GLN A 64 -14.06 5.37 -24.05
CA GLN A 64 -13.72 6.67 -24.62
C GLN A 64 -13.90 6.79 -26.13
N GLU A 65 -13.93 5.69 -26.91
CA GLU A 65 -14.12 5.74 -28.38
C GLU A 65 -14.83 4.49 -28.91
N GLY A 66 -15.85 4.71 -29.78
CA GLY A 66 -16.46 3.74 -30.65
C GLY A 66 -17.96 3.52 -30.44
N GLU A 67 -18.63 3.07 -31.52
CA GLU A 67 -20.04 2.69 -31.54
C GLU A 67 -20.18 1.19 -31.28
N ALA A 68 -21.09 0.79 -30.38
CA ALA A 68 -21.46 -0.61 -30.17
C ALA A 68 -22.65 -0.99 -31.08
N TYR A 69 -22.63 -2.17 -31.65
CA TYR A 69 -23.67 -2.69 -32.53
C TYR A 69 -24.29 -3.96 -31.94
N LEU A 70 -25.61 -3.95 -31.79
CA LEU A 70 -26.37 -5.08 -31.25
C LEU A 70 -27.34 -5.60 -32.29
N GLU A 71 -27.35 -6.92 -32.53
CA GLU A 71 -28.34 -7.60 -33.36
C GLU A 71 -28.92 -8.79 -32.57
N LEU A 72 -30.26 -8.79 -32.36
CA LEU A 72 -30.96 -9.84 -31.61
C LEU A 72 -32.12 -10.41 -32.46
N ILE A 73 -32.28 -11.71 -32.39
CA ILE A 73 -33.40 -12.45 -33.03
C ILE A 73 -34.15 -13.17 -31.91
N PHE A 74 -35.41 -12.83 -31.71
CA PHE A 74 -36.25 -13.37 -30.63
C PHE A 74 -37.11 -14.54 -31.11
N SER A 75 -37.26 -15.56 -30.28
CA SER A 75 -38.15 -16.69 -30.47
C SER A 75 -38.78 -17.07 -29.14
N GLN A 76 -40.06 -16.69 -28.93
CA GLN A 76 -40.79 -16.84 -27.67
C GLN A 76 -40.04 -16.19 -26.48
N ASN A 77 -39.56 -17.00 -25.55
CA ASN A 77 -38.81 -16.56 -24.38
C ASN A 77 -37.27 -16.67 -24.52
N LYS A 78 -36.75 -16.88 -25.73
CA LYS A 78 -35.32 -16.98 -26.00
C LYS A 78 -34.91 -15.98 -27.09
N PHE A 79 -33.65 -15.65 -27.12
CA PHE A 79 -33.05 -14.89 -28.22
C PHE A 79 -31.64 -15.44 -28.56
N THR A 80 -31.22 -15.18 -29.78
CA THR A 80 -29.82 -15.32 -30.23
C THR A 80 -29.41 -14.02 -30.93
N GLY A 81 -28.11 -13.76 -31.00
CA GLY A 81 -27.64 -12.54 -31.65
C GLY A 81 -26.15 -12.29 -31.50
N THR A 82 -25.76 -11.07 -31.78
CA THR A 82 -24.37 -10.62 -31.65
C THR A 82 -24.33 -9.21 -31.02
N LEU A 83 -23.32 -8.99 -30.21
CA LEU A 83 -22.95 -7.67 -29.70
C LEU A 83 -21.52 -7.40 -30.11
N ASN A 84 -21.30 -6.35 -30.88
CA ASN A 84 -19.97 -5.90 -31.29
C ASN A 84 -19.62 -4.66 -30.48
N ILE A 85 -18.54 -4.75 -29.72
CA ILE A 85 -17.98 -3.64 -28.94
C ILE A 85 -16.54 -3.42 -29.44
N PRO A 86 -16.16 -2.20 -29.87
CA PRO A 86 -14.83 -1.95 -30.46
C PRO A 86 -13.64 -2.50 -29.67
N THR A 87 -13.72 -2.43 -28.35
CA THR A 87 -12.66 -2.91 -27.43
C THR A 87 -12.65 -4.43 -27.22
N PHE A 88 -13.82 -5.11 -27.32
CA PHE A 88 -13.98 -6.54 -27.01
C PHE A 88 -14.26 -7.40 -28.24
N GLY A 89 -14.42 -6.78 -29.41
CA GLY A 89 -14.79 -7.48 -30.65
C GLY A 89 -16.26 -7.94 -30.67
N THR A 90 -16.53 -8.97 -31.46
CA THR A 90 -17.90 -9.50 -31.65
C THR A 90 -18.17 -10.67 -30.69
N LEU A 91 -19.15 -10.48 -29.81
CA LEU A 91 -19.64 -11.48 -28.84
C LEU A 91 -20.91 -12.15 -29.41
N SER A 92 -20.94 -13.48 -29.44
CA SER A 92 -22.15 -14.23 -29.77
C SER A 92 -23.05 -14.32 -28.53
N LEU A 93 -24.32 -14.01 -28.70
CA LEU A 93 -25.31 -13.97 -27.64
C LEU A 93 -26.34 -15.09 -27.80
N ALA A 94 -26.63 -15.78 -26.72
CA ALA A 94 -27.80 -16.62 -26.60
C ALA A 94 -28.40 -16.44 -25.21
N GLY A 95 -29.68 -16.12 -25.12
CA GLY A 95 -30.27 -15.76 -23.84
C GLY A 95 -31.77 -15.99 -23.74
N GLU A 96 -32.32 -15.67 -22.57
CA GLU A 96 -33.73 -15.88 -22.25
C GLU A 96 -34.36 -14.67 -21.57
N ARG A 97 -35.70 -14.69 -21.48
CA ARG A 97 -36.47 -13.62 -20.85
C ARG A 97 -36.37 -13.69 -19.32
N GLY A 98 -36.16 -12.55 -18.68
CA GLY A 98 -36.03 -12.40 -17.26
C GLY A 98 -34.60 -11.99 -16.82
N PRO A 99 -34.38 -11.73 -15.53
CA PRO A 99 -33.07 -11.34 -15.02
C PRO A 99 -32.07 -12.49 -15.02
N GLY A 100 -32.53 -13.74 -15.13
CA GLY A 100 -31.69 -14.95 -15.05
C GLY A 100 -31.07 -15.18 -13.67
N THR A 101 -30.36 -16.29 -13.50
CA THR A 101 -29.53 -16.54 -12.33
C THR A 101 -28.33 -15.58 -12.35
N SER A 102 -27.93 -15.03 -11.22
CA SER A 102 -26.75 -14.15 -11.14
C SER A 102 -25.47 -14.95 -11.43
N LEU A 103 -24.44 -14.28 -11.94
CA LEU A 103 -23.13 -14.92 -12.12
C LEU A 103 -22.60 -15.48 -10.80
N THR A 104 -22.81 -14.74 -9.70
CA THR A 104 -22.44 -15.17 -8.34
C THR A 104 -23.13 -16.49 -7.96
N ASP A 105 -24.44 -16.61 -8.22
CA ASP A 105 -25.18 -17.86 -7.92
C ASP A 105 -24.74 -19.02 -8.81
N LEU A 106 -24.41 -18.76 -10.07
CA LEU A 106 -23.88 -19.79 -10.98
C LEU A 106 -22.49 -20.28 -10.52
N LEU A 107 -21.61 -19.39 -10.12
CA LEU A 107 -20.30 -19.74 -9.56
C LEU A 107 -20.44 -20.52 -8.24
N GLU A 108 -21.36 -20.12 -7.37
CA GLU A 108 -21.64 -20.88 -6.14
C GLU A 108 -22.13 -22.30 -6.44
N GLN A 109 -23.03 -22.46 -7.42
CA GLN A 109 -23.51 -23.80 -7.86
C GLN A 109 -22.37 -24.63 -8.45
N GLU A 110 -21.45 -24.03 -9.20
CA GLU A 110 -20.26 -24.71 -9.72
C GLU A 110 -19.32 -25.13 -8.58
N LEU A 111 -19.12 -24.26 -7.59
CA LEU A 111 -18.25 -24.49 -6.44
C LEU A 111 -18.79 -25.55 -5.47
N ASP A 112 -20.11 -25.72 -5.37
CA ASP A 112 -20.73 -26.68 -4.44
C ASP A 112 -20.28 -28.12 -4.70
N GLN A 113 -19.88 -28.46 -5.93
CA GLN A 113 -19.34 -29.78 -6.28
C GLN A 113 -17.87 -29.99 -5.85
N TYR A 114 -17.14 -28.93 -5.57
CA TYR A 114 -15.71 -28.94 -5.23
C TYR A 114 -15.44 -28.72 -3.74
N ARG A 115 -16.30 -27.98 -3.04
CA ARG A 115 -16.09 -27.63 -1.63
C ARG A 115 -16.15 -28.84 -0.72
N MET A 116 -15.15 -28.96 0.14
CA MET A 116 -15.08 -30.00 1.14
C MET A 116 -15.77 -29.54 2.44
N THR A 117 -16.54 -30.44 3.07
CA THR A 117 -17.17 -30.16 4.36
C THR A 117 -16.38 -30.80 5.50
N GLY A 118 -16.34 -30.13 6.67
CA GLY A 118 -15.69 -30.68 7.86
C GLY A 118 -14.18 -30.58 7.86
N VAL A 119 -13.59 -29.74 7.01
CA VAL A 119 -12.14 -29.46 7.03
C VAL A 119 -11.81 -28.74 8.34
N VAL A 120 -10.81 -29.24 9.06
CA VAL A 120 -10.34 -28.71 10.34
C VAL A 120 -8.86 -28.33 10.26
N GLU A 121 -8.46 -27.37 11.07
CA GLU A 121 -7.06 -26.98 11.19
C GLU A 121 -6.18 -28.14 11.62
N ARG A 122 -5.09 -28.37 10.90
CA ARG A 122 -4.13 -29.44 11.21
C ARG A 122 -3.16 -28.98 12.30
N THR A 123 -2.66 -29.94 13.11
CA THR A 123 -1.51 -29.67 13.98
C THR A 123 -0.22 -29.63 13.16
N GLU A 124 0.80 -28.90 13.67
CA GLU A 124 2.10 -28.80 12.99
C GLU A 124 2.75 -30.17 12.76
N GLU A 125 2.58 -31.15 13.69
CA GLU A 125 3.06 -32.51 13.49
C GLU A 125 2.34 -33.22 12.36
N SER A 126 1.03 -33.02 12.22
CA SER A 126 0.24 -33.57 11.13
C SER A 126 0.61 -32.95 9.77
N ILE A 127 0.89 -31.65 9.75
CA ILE A 127 1.38 -30.94 8.57
C ILE A 127 2.74 -31.49 8.16
N ALA A 128 3.70 -31.58 9.10
CA ALA A 128 5.04 -32.08 8.83
C ALA A 128 5.01 -33.51 8.25
N ALA A 129 4.19 -34.41 8.83
CA ALA A 129 4.05 -35.77 8.32
C ALA A 129 3.45 -35.81 6.89
N ALA A 130 2.43 -34.99 6.61
CA ALA A 130 1.81 -34.90 5.28
C ALA A 130 2.77 -34.32 4.22
N VAL A 131 3.54 -33.29 4.60
CA VAL A 131 4.56 -32.67 3.74
C VAL A 131 5.64 -33.67 3.37
N GLU A 132 6.24 -34.40 4.34
CA GLU A 132 7.29 -35.40 4.05
C GLU A 132 6.75 -36.53 3.17
N GLN A 133 5.52 -36.97 3.42
CA GLN A 133 4.89 -37.99 2.60
C GLN A 133 4.72 -37.54 1.13
N LEU A 134 4.24 -36.33 0.90
CA LEU A 134 4.04 -35.79 -0.44
C LEU A 134 5.38 -35.49 -1.11
N LEU A 135 6.31 -34.87 -0.42
CA LEU A 135 7.64 -34.51 -0.94
C LEU A 135 8.39 -35.74 -1.49
N GLY A 136 8.28 -36.88 -0.79
CA GLY A 136 8.87 -38.15 -1.24
C GLY A 136 8.23 -38.77 -2.49
N GLN A 137 7.09 -38.24 -2.96
CA GLN A 137 6.39 -38.71 -4.17
C GLN A 137 6.61 -37.77 -5.37
N LEU A 138 7.02 -36.52 -5.14
CA LEU A 138 7.19 -35.53 -6.19
C LEU A 138 8.40 -35.84 -7.07
N SER A 139 8.20 -35.73 -8.38
CA SER A 139 9.30 -35.71 -9.34
C SER A 139 10.10 -34.40 -9.21
N LEU A 140 11.35 -34.40 -9.68
CA LEU A 140 12.19 -33.22 -9.74
C LEU A 140 11.50 -32.03 -10.43
N GLN A 141 10.79 -32.29 -11.54
CA GLN A 141 10.06 -31.26 -12.28
C GLN A 141 8.95 -30.62 -11.44
N GLU A 142 8.20 -31.43 -10.67
CA GLU A 142 7.14 -30.90 -9.80
C GLU A 142 7.71 -30.12 -8.62
N LYS A 143 8.83 -30.58 -8.03
CA LYS A 143 9.54 -29.81 -7.00
C LYS A 143 9.92 -28.42 -7.50
N VAL A 144 10.55 -28.32 -8.67
CA VAL A 144 10.90 -27.04 -9.31
C VAL A 144 9.64 -26.25 -9.67
N GLY A 145 8.56 -26.93 -10.12
CA GLY A 145 7.28 -26.28 -10.38
C GLY A 145 6.69 -25.59 -9.14
N GLN A 146 6.79 -26.20 -7.96
CA GLN A 146 6.34 -25.54 -6.72
C GLN A 146 7.16 -24.29 -6.39
N MET A 147 8.43 -24.24 -6.82
CA MET A 147 9.34 -23.10 -6.64
C MET A 147 9.14 -21.99 -7.69
N SER A 148 8.25 -22.19 -8.68
CA SER A 148 8.06 -21.24 -9.78
C SER A 148 6.73 -20.50 -9.65
N GLN A 149 6.77 -19.17 -9.70
CA GLN A 149 5.63 -18.29 -9.83
C GLN A 149 5.52 -17.77 -11.26
N CYS A 150 4.33 -17.85 -11.87
CA CYS A 150 4.07 -17.28 -13.18
C CYS A 150 2.98 -16.21 -13.14
N LEU A 151 2.96 -15.34 -14.17
CA LEU A 151 1.92 -14.33 -14.33
C LEU A 151 0.61 -14.94 -14.81
N ALA A 152 -0.52 -14.40 -14.35
CA ALA A 152 -1.78 -14.56 -15.06
C ALA A 152 -1.69 -13.85 -16.42
N SER A 153 -2.30 -14.42 -17.48
CA SER A 153 -2.19 -13.91 -18.86
C SER A 153 -2.72 -12.49 -19.07
N ASP A 154 -3.53 -12.01 -18.16
CA ASP A 154 -4.20 -10.70 -18.15
C ASP A 154 -3.46 -9.63 -17.35
N PHE A 155 -2.27 -9.97 -16.81
CA PHE A 155 -1.44 -9.07 -16.03
C PHE A 155 -0.08 -8.86 -16.70
N SER A 156 0.30 -7.62 -17.01
CA SER A 156 1.56 -7.25 -17.63
C SER A 156 2.11 -5.95 -17.04
N PHE A 157 3.39 -5.92 -16.69
CA PHE A 157 4.12 -4.70 -16.28
C PHE A 157 4.74 -3.93 -17.46
N GLY A 158 4.28 -4.17 -18.71
CA GLY A 158 4.65 -3.36 -19.88
C GLY A 158 5.77 -3.94 -20.77
N GLU A 159 6.49 -4.97 -20.34
CA GLU A 159 7.34 -5.78 -21.21
C GLU A 159 6.76 -7.20 -21.31
N GLU A 160 6.42 -7.62 -22.53
CA GLU A 160 5.95 -8.98 -22.79
C GLU A 160 7.13 -9.96 -22.60
N VAL A 161 7.20 -10.58 -21.44
CA VAL A 161 7.95 -11.82 -21.31
C VAL A 161 7.17 -12.87 -22.08
N ALA A 162 7.70 -13.36 -23.18
CA ALA A 162 7.10 -14.44 -23.96
C ALA A 162 7.10 -15.72 -23.11
N SER A 163 6.07 -15.90 -22.31
CA SER A 163 5.88 -17.05 -21.42
C SER A 163 4.86 -18.03 -22.02
N GLU A 164 5.04 -19.33 -21.74
CA GLU A 164 3.99 -20.30 -22.02
C GLU A 164 2.71 -19.93 -21.27
N PRO A 165 1.52 -20.25 -21.83
CA PRO A 165 0.26 -19.96 -21.14
C PRO A 165 0.22 -20.58 -19.73
N PRO A 166 -0.24 -19.84 -18.71
CA PRO A 166 -0.25 -20.33 -17.33
C PRO A 166 -1.07 -21.61 -17.18
N GLU A 167 -2.13 -21.81 -17.96
CA GLU A 167 -2.94 -23.05 -17.97
C GLU A 167 -2.08 -24.27 -18.29
N LYS A 168 -1.19 -24.16 -19.28
CA LYS A 168 -0.29 -25.24 -19.67
C LYS A 168 0.72 -25.54 -18.56
N LEU A 169 1.35 -24.48 -18.01
CA LEU A 169 2.33 -24.62 -16.94
C LEU A 169 1.72 -25.29 -15.70
N VAL A 170 0.51 -24.89 -15.34
CA VAL A 170 -0.24 -25.47 -14.22
C VAL A 170 -0.60 -26.93 -14.49
N ALA A 171 -1.16 -27.24 -15.66
CA ALA A 171 -1.52 -28.61 -16.03
C ALA A 171 -0.32 -29.57 -16.05
N GLU A 172 0.87 -29.07 -16.41
CA GLU A 172 2.12 -29.84 -16.43
C GLU A 172 2.82 -29.89 -15.06
N GLY A 173 2.26 -29.28 -13.99
CA GLY A 173 2.88 -29.21 -12.67
C GLY A 173 4.14 -28.32 -12.60
N LYS A 174 4.26 -27.36 -13.54
CA LYS A 174 5.42 -26.45 -13.68
C LYS A 174 5.23 -25.07 -13.04
N ALA A 175 4.13 -24.85 -12.32
CA ALA A 175 3.85 -23.63 -11.58
C ALA A 175 3.17 -23.97 -10.26
N GLY A 176 3.68 -23.41 -9.15
CA GLY A 176 3.13 -23.58 -7.80
C GLY A 176 2.35 -22.37 -7.30
N SER A 177 2.51 -21.23 -7.99
CA SER A 177 1.84 -19.97 -7.64
C SER A 177 1.59 -19.09 -8.87
N ILE A 178 0.56 -18.23 -8.79
CA ILE A 178 0.13 -17.31 -9.85
C ILE A 178 0.08 -15.90 -9.31
N LEU A 179 0.73 -14.96 -9.99
CA LEU A 179 0.69 -13.53 -9.71
C LEU A 179 -0.33 -12.82 -10.60
N GLY A 180 -1.19 -11.97 -10.01
CA GLY A 180 -2.03 -11.03 -10.73
C GLY A 180 -3.34 -11.61 -11.28
N ALA A 181 -3.84 -12.72 -10.73
CA ALA A 181 -5.18 -13.25 -11.05
C ALA A 181 -6.23 -12.51 -10.20
N PHE A 182 -6.74 -11.37 -10.68
CA PHE A 182 -7.69 -10.54 -9.94
C PHE A 182 -9.16 -10.89 -10.20
N ASP A 183 -9.47 -11.69 -11.24
CA ASP A 183 -10.82 -12.15 -11.53
C ASP A 183 -11.09 -13.51 -10.86
N ILE A 184 -12.17 -13.60 -10.08
CA ILE A 184 -12.54 -14.81 -9.34
C ILE A 184 -12.81 -16.02 -10.27
N ASN A 185 -13.29 -15.78 -11.49
CA ASN A 185 -13.47 -16.84 -12.49
C ASN A 185 -12.12 -17.37 -12.97
N ARG A 186 -11.15 -16.48 -13.15
CA ARG A 186 -9.79 -16.84 -13.55
C ARG A 186 -9.09 -17.64 -12.45
N VAL A 187 -9.26 -17.23 -11.20
CA VAL A 187 -8.77 -17.99 -10.03
C VAL A 187 -9.40 -19.38 -9.99
N LEU A 188 -10.72 -19.49 -10.17
CA LEU A 188 -11.43 -20.77 -10.20
C LEU A 188 -10.93 -21.68 -11.33
N GLU A 189 -10.76 -21.13 -12.54
CA GLU A 189 -10.27 -21.89 -13.71
C GLU A 189 -8.88 -22.48 -13.46
N LEU A 190 -7.91 -21.63 -13.05
CA LEU A 190 -6.54 -22.09 -12.83
C LEU A 190 -6.44 -23.07 -11.66
N GLN A 191 -7.20 -22.85 -10.59
CA GLN A 191 -7.25 -23.78 -9.45
C GLN A 191 -7.83 -25.13 -9.85
N ARG A 192 -8.88 -25.13 -10.69
CA ARG A 192 -9.46 -26.37 -11.23
C ARG A 192 -8.44 -27.15 -12.07
N ILE A 193 -7.71 -26.46 -12.95
CA ILE A 193 -6.65 -27.10 -13.75
C ILE A 193 -5.59 -27.72 -12.82
N ALA A 194 -5.19 -27.01 -11.76
CA ALA A 194 -4.21 -27.51 -10.80
C ALA A 194 -4.65 -28.81 -10.13
N VAL A 195 -5.91 -28.88 -9.67
CA VAL A 195 -6.39 -30.04 -8.90
C VAL A 195 -6.96 -31.19 -9.76
N GLU A 196 -7.29 -30.96 -11.05
CA GLU A 196 -7.83 -31.99 -11.94
C GLU A 196 -6.82 -32.52 -12.95
N GLN A 197 -5.82 -31.72 -13.35
CA GLN A 197 -4.95 -32.05 -14.48
C GLN A 197 -3.48 -32.14 -14.12
N SER A 198 -3.02 -31.50 -12.99
CA SER A 198 -1.63 -31.60 -12.60
C SER A 198 -1.29 -32.98 -11.97
N PRO A 199 -0.03 -33.44 -12.02
CA PRO A 199 0.31 -34.83 -11.65
C PRO A 199 -0.07 -35.23 -10.20
N HIS A 200 0.11 -34.40 -9.22
CA HIS A 200 -0.23 -34.67 -7.80
C HIS A 200 -1.35 -33.79 -7.26
N ASN A 201 -2.09 -33.08 -8.15
CA ASN A 201 -3.26 -32.27 -7.79
C ASN A 201 -2.96 -31.20 -6.70
N ILE A 202 -1.74 -30.64 -6.73
CA ILE A 202 -1.32 -29.64 -5.75
C ILE A 202 -1.95 -28.29 -6.08
N PRO A 203 -2.75 -27.69 -5.15
CA PRO A 203 -3.38 -26.40 -5.38
C PRO A 203 -2.37 -25.26 -5.44
N LEU A 204 -2.76 -24.16 -6.12
CA LEU A 204 -1.94 -22.97 -6.34
C LEU A 204 -2.05 -21.98 -5.17
N PHE A 205 -0.98 -21.23 -4.93
CA PHE A 205 -1.11 -19.92 -4.32
C PHE A 205 -1.54 -18.90 -5.38
N PHE A 206 -2.43 -17.98 -5.01
CA PHE A 206 -2.76 -16.80 -5.79
C PHE A 206 -2.24 -15.56 -5.07
N ASN A 207 -1.36 -14.84 -5.76
CA ASN A 207 -0.59 -13.74 -5.20
C ASN A 207 -1.06 -12.39 -5.78
N ALA A 208 -1.07 -11.36 -4.94
CA ALA A 208 -1.34 -9.99 -5.36
C ALA A 208 -0.67 -8.98 -4.43
N ASP A 209 -0.45 -7.75 -4.92
CA ASP A 209 0.05 -6.62 -4.12
C ASP A 209 -1.12 -5.91 -3.43
N VAL A 210 -1.58 -6.48 -2.31
CA VAL A 210 -2.63 -5.88 -1.46
C VAL A 210 -1.95 -4.97 -0.44
N ILE A 211 -1.43 -3.82 -0.91
CA ILE A 211 -0.58 -2.93 -0.11
C ILE A 211 -1.39 -2.10 0.87
N HIS A 212 -2.46 -1.45 0.40
CA HIS A 212 -3.32 -0.60 1.24
C HIS A 212 -4.82 -0.75 0.94
N GLY A 213 -5.23 -1.94 0.56
CA GLY A 213 -6.62 -2.30 0.27
C GLY A 213 -6.74 -3.23 -0.93
N HIS A 214 -7.92 -3.84 -1.11
CA HIS A 214 -8.22 -4.67 -2.27
C HIS A 214 -9.28 -4.00 -3.15
N GLN A 215 -10.56 -3.99 -2.77
CA GLN A 215 -11.61 -3.24 -3.45
C GLN A 215 -11.90 -1.92 -2.74
N THR A 216 -11.97 -1.92 -1.42
CA THR A 216 -11.93 -0.73 -0.60
C THR A 216 -10.48 -0.29 -0.43
N ILE A 217 -10.14 0.89 -0.96
CA ILE A 217 -8.78 1.43 -0.86
C ILE A 217 -8.69 2.37 0.34
N PHE A 218 -7.72 2.09 1.20
CA PHE A 218 -7.34 2.89 2.36
C PHE A 218 -6.27 3.92 1.97
N PRO A 219 -5.91 4.86 2.85
CA PRO A 219 -4.76 5.74 2.61
C PRO A 219 -3.49 4.95 2.28
N VAL A 220 -2.65 5.50 1.42
CA VAL A 220 -1.33 4.89 1.15
C VAL A 220 -0.51 4.72 2.43
N PRO A 221 0.43 3.78 2.52
CA PRO A 221 1.15 3.49 3.76
C PRO A 221 1.85 4.70 4.40
N LEU A 222 2.43 5.58 3.63
CA LEU A 222 3.00 6.84 4.15
C LEU A 222 1.93 7.72 4.81
N ALA A 223 0.71 7.76 4.25
CA ALA A 223 -0.40 8.51 4.83
C ALA A 223 -0.89 7.89 6.13
N TRP A 224 -1.25 6.59 6.12
CA TRP A 224 -1.79 5.98 7.33
C TRP A 224 -0.76 5.91 8.47
N SER A 225 0.55 5.87 8.16
CA SER A 225 1.59 5.96 9.19
C SER A 225 1.48 7.26 9.99
N CYS A 226 1.11 8.38 9.31
CA CYS A 226 0.89 9.68 9.96
C CYS A 226 -0.30 9.68 10.94
N SER A 227 -1.17 8.68 10.93
CA SER A 227 -2.22 8.53 11.95
C SER A 227 -1.67 8.10 13.31
N TRP A 228 -0.51 7.44 13.36
CA TRP A 228 0.06 6.77 14.55
C TRP A 228 -0.94 5.83 15.25
N ASP A 229 -1.95 5.37 14.51
CA ASP A 229 -3.03 4.47 14.97
C ASP A 229 -2.75 3.04 14.47
N THR A 230 -1.90 2.32 15.18
CA THR A 230 -1.52 0.95 14.83
C THR A 230 -2.72 0.00 14.82
N GLU A 231 -3.71 0.21 15.69
CA GLU A 231 -4.95 -0.59 15.68
C GLU A 231 -5.80 -0.29 14.44
N GLY A 232 -5.90 0.98 14.03
CA GLY A 232 -6.60 1.39 12.80
C GLY A 232 -5.93 0.77 11.56
N ILE A 233 -4.60 0.77 11.51
CA ILE A 233 -3.82 0.15 10.42
C ILE A 233 -4.04 -1.37 10.42
N GLN A 234 -4.02 -2.02 11.58
CA GLN A 234 -4.31 -3.46 11.69
C GLN A 234 -5.70 -3.80 11.18
N ARG A 235 -6.74 -3.00 11.53
CA ARG A 235 -8.10 -3.19 11.02
C ARG A 235 -8.18 -3.00 9.50
N ALA A 236 -7.51 -1.99 8.95
CA ALA A 236 -7.46 -1.75 7.51
C ALA A 236 -6.85 -2.96 6.76
N CYS A 237 -5.75 -3.52 7.26
CA CYS A 237 -5.13 -4.72 6.69
C CYS A 237 -6.03 -5.96 6.84
N ALA A 238 -6.76 -6.12 7.95
CA ALA A 238 -7.72 -7.20 8.13
C ALA A 238 -8.90 -7.12 7.15
N ILE A 239 -9.41 -5.91 6.89
CA ILE A 239 -10.44 -5.66 5.87
C ILE A 239 -9.89 -5.99 4.47
N ALA A 240 -8.68 -5.53 4.16
CA ALA A 240 -8.03 -5.83 2.89
C ALA A 240 -7.85 -7.34 2.68
N ALA A 241 -7.40 -8.07 3.71
CA ALA A 241 -7.28 -9.53 3.69
C ALA A 241 -8.62 -10.23 3.47
N LYS A 242 -9.68 -9.80 4.19
CA LYS A 242 -11.03 -10.35 4.04
C LYS A 242 -11.60 -10.15 2.64
N GLU A 243 -11.41 -8.98 2.04
CA GLU A 243 -11.83 -8.72 0.66
C GLU A 243 -11.04 -9.54 -0.34
N ALA A 244 -9.71 -9.56 -0.23
CA ALA A 244 -8.81 -10.27 -1.14
C ALA A 244 -9.02 -11.79 -1.05
N SER A 245 -9.05 -12.35 0.15
CA SER A 245 -9.26 -13.78 0.36
C SER A 245 -10.60 -14.27 -0.17
N SER A 246 -11.66 -13.44 -0.07
CA SER A 246 -12.98 -13.79 -0.60
C SER A 246 -12.98 -13.95 -2.13
N ALA A 247 -12.05 -13.32 -2.83
CA ALA A 247 -11.83 -13.40 -4.27
C ALA A 247 -10.83 -14.51 -4.68
N GLY A 248 -10.28 -15.25 -3.71
CA GLY A 248 -9.34 -16.35 -3.95
C GLY A 248 -7.87 -15.98 -3.79
N ILE A 249 -7.53 -14.73 -3.47
CA ILE A 249 -6.15 -14.33 -3.16
C ILE A 249 -5.74 -14.97 -1.82
N THR A 250 -4.63 -15.69 -1.80
CA THR A 250 -4.14 -16.41 -0.61
C THR A 250 -2.84 -15.86 -0.06
N TYR A 251 -2.13 -15.05 -0.86
CA TYR A 251 -0.78 -14.63 -0.58
C TYR A 251 -0.58 -13.17 -1.02
N ASN A 252 -0.20 -12.31 -0.08
CA ASN A 252 0.06 -10.89 -0.33
C ASN A 252 1.54 -10.64 -0.60
N HIS A 253 1.88 -9.80 -1.57
CA HIS A 253 3.20 -9.22 -1.76
C HIS A 253 3.34 -7.91 -0.94
N GLY A 254 2.99 -7.98 0.33
CA GLY A 254 3.07 -6.90 1.31
C GLY A 254 2.93 -7.42 2.74
N PRO A 255 3.30 -6.62 3.74
CA PRO A 255 3.60 -5.18 3.69
C PRO A 255 5.02 -4.83 3.22
N MET A 256 5.16 -3.62 2.66
CA MET A 256 6.44 -2.97 2.44
C MET A 256 6.89 -2.29 3.74
N VAL A 257 8.08 -2.65 4.23
CA VAL A 257 8.59 -2.22 5.55
C VAL A 257 9.96 -1.54 5.47
N ASP A 258 10.36 -1.09 4.29
CA ASP A 258 11.60 -0.35 4.10
C ASP A 258 11.60 0.99 4.85
N ILE A 259 12.70 1.29 5.53
CA ILE A 259 12.95 2.61 6.10
C ILE A 259 13.63 3.46 5.04
N THR A 260 13.09 4.66 4.77
CA THR A 260 13.66 5.58 3.79
C THR A 260 13.90 6.97 4.38
N ARG A 261 15.01 7.61 3.96
CA ARG A 261 15.44 8.95 4.36
C ARG A 261 15.60 9.90 3.17
N ASP A 262 15.28 9.40 1.97
CA ASP A 262 15.36 10.18 0.73
C ASP A 262 13.99 10.29 0.06
N PRO A 263 13.32 11.45 0.15
CA PRO A 263 11.98 11.63 -0.44
C PRO A 263 12.00 11.64 -1.98
N ARG A 264 13.16 11.60 -2.63
CA ARG A 264 13.27 11.48 -4.09
C ARG A 264 12.94 10.06 -4.56
N TRP A 265 13.09 9.04 -3.70
CA TRP A 265 12.70 7.68 -4.02
C TRP A 265 11.17 7.58 -4.19
N GLY A 266 10.72 7.00 -5.31
CA GLY A 266 9.29 6.93 -5.61
C GLY A 266 8.52 6.06 -4.64
N ARG A 267 9.13 4.96 -4.18
CA ARG A 267 8.50 3.98 -3.30
C ARG A 267 8.38 4.43 -1.84
N VAL A 268 8.82 5.62 -1.50
CA VAL A 268 8.58 6.20 -0.15
C VAL A 268 7.09 6.18 0.23
N VAL A 269 6.19 6.29 -0.75
CA VAL A 269 4.73 6.23 -0.56
C VAL A 269 4.24 4.90 0.01
N GLU A 270 4.98 3.82 -0.19
CA GLU A 270 4.62 2.45 0.20
C GLU A 270 5.02 2.10 1.64
N GLY A 271 5.86 2.90 2.30
CA GLY A 271 6.44 2.62 3.61
C GLY A 271 5.95 3.52 4.74
N ALA A 272 6.50 3.31 5.94
CA ALA A 272 6.16 4.05 7.15
C ALA A 272 7.05 5.29 7.42
N GLY A 273 7.91 5.68 6.47
CA GLY A 273 8.77 6.85 6.58
C GLY A 273 10.19 6.55 7.10
N GLU A 274 10.74 7.46 7.93
CA GLU A 274 12.19 7.50 8.24
C GLU A 274 12.59 6.80 9.56
N ASP A 275 11.61 6.45 10.42
CA ASP A 275 11.89 5.97 11.77
C ASP A 275 11.79 4.45 11.93
N PRO A 276 12.86 3.78 12.42
CA PRO A 276 12.88 2.32 12.59
C PRO A 276 11.90 1.81 13.66
N TYR A 277 11.69 2.55 14.76
CA TYR A 277 10.80 2.12 15.84
C TYR A 277 9.34 2.18 15.43
N LEU A 278 8.90 3.30 14.86
CA LEU A 278 7.53 3.44 14.34
C LEU A 278 7.30 2.45 13.19
N GLY A 279 8.25 2.31 12.27
CA GLY A 279 8.21 1.31 11.19
C GLY A 279 8.03 -0.11 11.72
N ALA A 280 8.72 -0.46 12.81
CA ALA A 280 8.56 -1.78 13.47
C ALA A 280 7.15 -1.98 14.05
N ARG A 281 6.58 -0.96 14.73
CA ARG A 281 5.20 -1.04 15.28
C ARG A 281 4.15 -1.18 14.17
N ILE A 282 4.34 -0.46 13.07
CA ILE A 282 3.44 -0.53 11.91
C ILE A 282 3.57 -1.88 11.20
N ALA A 283 4.79 -2.39 10.97
CA ALA A 283 5.01 -3.71 10.39
C ALA A 283 4.31 -4.83 11.19
N GLU A 284 4.44 -4.79 12.52
CA GLU A 284 3.74 -5.71 13.43
C GLU A 284 2.22 -5.65 13.25
N ALA A 285 1.64 -4.44 13.22
CA ALA A 285 0.21 -4.22 13.05
C ALA A 285 -0.29 -4.72 11.68
N GLN A 286 0.46 -4.47 10.61
CA GLN A 286 0.11 -4.92 9.26
C GLN A 286 0.13 -6.45 9.15
N VAL A 287 1.17 -7.13 9.66
CA VAL A 287 1.25 -8.60 9.65
C VAL A 287 0.08 -9.20 10.42
N ARG A 288 -0.20 -8.70 11.64
CA ARG A 288 -1.35 -9.16 12.44
C ARG A 288 -2.68 -8.90 11.76
N GLY A 289 -2.80 -7.80 11.02
CA GLY A 289 -3.99 -7.49 10.23
C GLY A 289 -4.21 -8.47 9.09
N PHE A 290 -3.19 -8.72 8.27
CA PHE A 290 -3.31 -9.63 7.12
C PHE A 290 -3.50 -11.09 7.53
N GLN A 291 -2.84 -11.55 8.59
CA GLN A 291 -2.80 -12.96 8.98
C GLN A 291 -3.76 -13.32 10.12
N GLY A 292 -4.35 -12.32 10.82
CA GLY A 292 -5.26 -12.57 11.93
C GLY A 292 -4.61 -13.38 13.05
N ASN A 293 -5.43 -14.23 13.69
CA ASN A 293 -4.97 -15.12 14.77
C ASN A 293 -4.50 -16.50 14.25
N SER A 294 -4.99 -16.92 13.08
CA SER A 294 -4.62 -18.15 12.40
C SER A 294 -4.69 -17.97 10.89
N LEU A 295 -3.66 -18.44 10.19
CA LEU A 295 -3.68 -18.51 8.72
C LEU A 295 -4.72 -19.50 8.17
N PHE A 296 -5.26 -20.39 9.03
CA PHE A 296 -6.35 -21.28 8.64
C PHE A 296 -7.69 -20.54 8.51
N ASP A 297 -7.84 -19.35 9.09
CA ASP A 297 -9.04 -18.53 8.92
C ASP A 297 -9.19 -18.08 7.47
N GLN A 298 -10.40 -18.22 6.92
CA GLN A 298 -10.68 -17.89 5.52
C GLN A 298 -10.66 -16.39 5.19
N ASP A 299 -10.64 -15.52 6.19
CA ASP A 299 -10.60 -14.06 6.02
C ASP A 299 -9.17 -13.51 6.16
N THR A 300 -8.15 -14.37 6.07
CA THR A 300 -6.72 -14.04 6.17
C THR A 300 -5.95 -14.38 4.89
N ILE A 301 -4.80 -13.75 4.70
CA ILE A 301 -3.83 -14.01 3.62
C ILE A 301 -2.41 -14.02 4.18
N ILE A 302 -1.50 -14.78 3.57
CA ILE A 302 -0.08 -14.79 3.96
C ILE A 302 0.51 -13.40 3.73
N ALA A 303 1.13 -12.81 4.75
CA ALA A 303 1.88 -11.55 4.65
C ALA A 303 3.31 -11.80 4.19
N CYS A 304 3.84 -10.91 3.32
CA CYS A 304 5.19 -10.96 2.79
C CYS A 304 5.91 -9.64 3.10
N LEU A 305 6.88 -9.68 4.02
CA LEU A 305 7.68 -8.49 4.33
C LEU A 305 8.61 -8.16 3.16
N LYS A 306 8.57 -6.95 2.64
CA LYS A 306 9.41 -6.52 1.53
C LYS A 306 10.00 -5.13 1.77
N HIS A 307 11.16 -4.79 1.20
CA HIS A 307 12.06 -5.66 0.42
C HIS A 307 13.31 -5.93 1.26
N PHE A 308 13.62 -7.18 1.53
CA PHE A 308 14.74 -7.55 2.40
C PHE A 308 16.07 -7.47 1.64
N ILE A 309 16.98 -6.48 1.88
CA ILE A 309 16.92 -5.45 2.94
C ILE A 309 17.64 -4.17 2.48
N ALA A 310 17.25 -3.06 3.08
CA ALA A 310 17.84 -1.72 2.90
C ALA A 310 17.52 -1.05 1.56
N TYR A 311 16.52 -1.46 0.81
CA TYR A 311 16.16 -0.89 -0.48
C TYR A 311 15.82 0.61 -0.42
N GLY A 312 15.23 1.08 0.70
CA GLY A 312 14.96 2.50 0.94
C GLY A 312 16.21 3.38 1.12
N ALA A 313 17.43 2.79 1.10
CA ALA A 313 18.70 3.51 1.15
C ALA A 313 19.37 3.67 -0.22
N ALA A 314 18.64 3.45 -1.33
CA ALA A 314 19.17 3.57 -2.68
C ALA A 314 19.80 4.95 -2.95
N GLU A 315 21.02 4.98 -3.51
CA GLU A 315 21.77 6.20 -3.73
C GLU A 315 21.03 7.20 -4.61
N GLY A 316 20.91 8.43 -4.09
CA GLY A 316 20.24 9.54 -4.78
C GLY A 316 18.72 9.36 -4.90
N GLY A 317 18.11 8.47 -4.13
CA GLY A 317 16.69 8.14 -4.22
C GLY A 317 16.28 7.53 -5.56
N ARG A 318 17.22 6.94 -6.31
CA ARG A 318 16.95 6.30 -7.59
C ARG A 318 16.52 4.86 -7.35
N ASP A 319 15.39 4.50 -7.90
CA ASP A 319 14.90 3.13 -7.82
C ASP A 319 15.88 2.15 -8.51
N TYR A 320 15.93 0.91 -8.04
CA TYR A 320 16.83 -0.16 -8.53
C TYR A 320 18.34 0.15 -8.42
N ASN A 321 18.71 1.15 -7.63
CA ASN A 321 20.09 1.60 -7.54
C ASN A 321 20.87 0.97 -6.38
N THR A 322 22.18 1.15 -6.43
CA THR A 322 23.15 0.71 -5.42
C THR A 322 22.81 1.20 -4.02
N VAL A 323 23.02 0.33 -3.04
CA VAL A 323 23.04 0.66 -1.61
C VAL A 323 24.43 0.41 -1.06
N ASP A 324 25.05 1.45 -0.49
CA ASP A 324 26.34 1.38 0.19
C ASP A 324 26.24 1.92 1.61
N ILE A 325 25.97 1.04 2.55
CA ILE A 325 25.81 1.34 3.97
C ILE A 325 26.63 0.37 4.82
N SER A 326 27.00 0.81 6.04
CA SER A 326 27.66 -0.06 7.00
C SER A 326 26.70 -1.12 7.55
N GLU A 327 27.25 -2.24 8.04
CA GLU A 327 26.46 -3.27 8.73
C GLU A 327 25.79 -2.73 10.00
N GLY A 328 26.45 -1.82 10.72
CA GLY A 328 25.82 -1.11 11.85
C GLY A 328 24.59 -0.32 11.44
N THR A 329 24.61 0.35 10.28
CA THR A 329 23.42 1.05 9.74
C THR A 329 22.34 0.06 9.30
N LEU A 330 22.71 -1.02 8.61
CA LEU A 330 21.80 -2.08 8.22
C LEU A 330 21.00 -2.58 9.44
N ARG A 331 21.71 -2.93 10.51
CA ARG A 331 21.17 -3.56 11.72
C ARG A 331 20.37 -2.60 12.61
N ASN A 332 20.84 -1.35 12.76
CA ASN A 332 20.18 -0.37 13.65
C ASN A 332 19.04 0.39 12.97
N VAL A 333 18.99 0.45 11.65
CA VAL A 333 18.01 1.28 10.91
C VAL A 333 17.05 0.44 10.08
N HIS A 334 17.57 -0.47 9.24
CA HIS A 334 16.75 -1.19 8.26
C HIS A 334 16.21 -2.52 8.76
N LEU A 335 16.89 -3.16 9.71
CA LEU A 335 16.50 -4.48 10.24
C LEU A 335 15.28 -4.46 11.19
N PRO A 336 15.06 -3.44 12.07
CA PRO A 336 14.02 -3.50 13.09
C PRO A 336 12.58 -3.75 12.56
N PRO A 337 12.10 -3.16 11.45
CA PRO A 337 10.78 -3.45 10.92
C PRO A 337 10.63 -4.91 10.46
N PHE A 338 11.64 -5.48 9.82
CA PHE A 338 11.64 -6.90 9.42
C PHE A 338 11.64 -7.82 10.64
N GLN A 339 12.47 -7.52 11.64
CA GLN A 339 12.50 -8.28 12.88
C GLN A 339 11.15 -8.29 13.60
N ALA A 340 10.49 -7.12 13.69
CA ALA A 340 9.16 -7.01 14.29
C ALA A 340 8.09 -7.77 13.49
N GLY A 341 8.11 -7.67 12.15
CA GLY A 341 7.20 -8.42 11.30
C GLY A 341 7.39 -9.94 11.37
N ILE A 342 8.64 -10.42 11.45
CA ILE A 342 8.95 -11.84 11.65
C ILE A 342 8.45 -12.31 13.02
N GLN A 343 8.69 -11.53 14.09
CA GLN A 343 8.19 -11.83 15.42
C GLN A 343 6.66 -11.81 15.52
N ALA A 344 5.99 -11.00 14.68
CA ALA A 344 4.54 -11.01 14.53
C ALA A 344 4.00 -12.22 13.74
N GLY A 345 4.90 -13.07 13.20
CA GLY A 345 4.56 -14.32 12.52
C GLY A 345 4.41 -14.21 11.01
N ALA A 346 5.02 -13.21 10.34
CA ALA A 346 4.98 -13.09 8.88
C ALA A 346 5.34 -14.41 8.19
N GLY A 347 4.48 -14.88 7.29
CA GLY A 347 4.66 -16.17 6.61
C GLY A 347 5.68 -16.13 5.48
N SER A 348 6.05 -14.93 5.02
CA SER A 348 6.95 -14.77 3.89
C SER A 348 7.80 -13.51 3.98
N VAL A 349 8.93 -13.53 3.27
CA VAL A 349 9.84 -12.41 3.03
C VAL A 349 10.21 -12.36 1.56
N MET A 350 10.29 -11.17 0.97
CA MET A 350 10.74 -10.94 -0.41
C MET A 350 12.08 -10.20 -0.37
N ASN A 351 13.07 -10.63 -1.19
CA ASN A 351 14.36 -9.94 -1.28
C ASN A 351 14.24 -8.57 -1.97
N ALA A 352 15.22 -7.71 -1.72
CA ALA A 352 15.34 -6.42 -2.39
C ALA A 352 16.11 -6.52 -3.72
N PHE A 353 15.95 -5.51 -4.61
CA PHE A 353 16.70 -5.41 -5.88
C PHE A 353 18.15 -4.96 -5.71
N ASN A 354 18.47 -4.22 -4.66
CA ASN A 354 19.76 -3.60 -4.47
C ASN A 354 20.88 -4.60 -4.16
N ILE A 355 22.11 -4.15 -4.39
CA ILE A 355 23.30 -4.83 -3.86
C ILE A 355 23.54 -4.44 -2.39
N TYR A 356 24.18 -5.34 -1.68
CA TYR A 356 24.77 -5.08 -0.35
C TYR A 356 26.18 -5.66 -0.31
N GLN A 357 27.17 -4.84 0.06
CA GLN A 357 28.60 -5.21 0.02
C GLN A 357 29.04 -5.78 -1.33
N GLY A 358 28.49 -5.25 -2.43
CA GLY A 358 28.81 -5.65 -3.81
C GLY A 358 28.11 -6.93 -4.30
N VAL A 359 27.21 -7.54 -3.52
CA VAL A 359 26.45 -8.74 -3.90
C VAL A 359 24.98 -8.42 -4.01
N PRO A 360 24.28 -8.75 -5.13
CA PRO A 360 22.83 -8.63 -5.25
C PRO A 360 22.10 -9.38 -4.15
N ALA A 361 21.08 -8.77 -3.56
CA ALA A 361 20.36 -9.32 -2.41
C ALA A 361 19.82 -10.73 -2.71
N ALA A 362 19.27 -10.97 -3.92
CA ALA A 362 18.73 -12.27 -4.34
C ALA A 362 19.77 -13.41 -4.28
N GLY A 363 21.06 -13.12 -4.49
CA GLY A 363 22.18 -14.09 -4.45
C GLY A 363 23.03 -14.02 -3.18
N SER A 364 22.68 -13.15 -2.21
CA SER A 364 23.52 -12.91 -1.03
C SER A 364 23.26 -13.93 0.07
N LYS A 365 24.21 -14.87 0.25
CA LYS A 365 24.20 -15.82 1.39
C LYS A 365 24.21 -15.12 2.74
N PHE A 366 24.95 -14.02 2.88
CA PHE A 366 24.98 -13.25 4.12
C PHE A 366 23.59 -12.74 4.48
N LEU A 367 22.89 -12.09 3.55
CA LEU A 367 21.58 -11.52 3.83
C LEU A 367 20.51 -12.61 4.04
N MET A 368 20.40 -13.55 3.10
CA MET A 368 19.26 -14.48 3.07
C MET A 368 19.47 -15.69 3.98
N LYS A 369 20.68 -16.24 4.03
CA LYS A 369 20.96 -17.42 4.83
C LYS A 369 21.45 -17.07 6.24
N ASP A 370 22.50 -16.24 6.35
CA ASP A 370 23.15 -16.02 7.64
C ASP A 370 22.31 -15.05 8.49
N LEU A 371 21.88 -13.91 7.96
CA LEU A 371 21.09 -12.95 8.70
C LEU A 371 19.62 -13.39 8.83
N LEU A 372 18.91 -13.63 7.69
CA LEU A 372 17.47 -13.93 7.72
C LEU A 372 17.18 -15.31 8.34
N ARG A 373 17.78 -16.38 7.79
CA ARG A 373 17.48 -17.75 8.26
C ARG A 373 18.10 -18.06 9.61
N ASN A 374 19.43 -17.85 9.75
CA ASN A 374 20.16 -18.33 10.91
C ASN A 374 20.05 -17.38 12.11
N GLU A 375 20.24 -16.05 11.90
CA GLU A 375 20.25 -15.10 13.02
C GLU A 375 18.83 -14.71 13.45
N LEU A 376 17.93 -14.34 12.49
CA LEU A 376 16.55 -14.00 12.82
C LEU A 376 15.64 -15.21 13.00
N GLY A 377 16.08 -16.42 12.65
CA GLY A 377 15.33 -17.66 12.81
C GLY A 377 14.11 -17.75 11.89
N PHE A 378 14.11 -17.07 10.74
CA PHE A 378 12.98 -17.09 9.83
C PHE A 378 12.85 -18.42 9.09
N ASP A 379 11.75 -19.13 9.31
CA ASP A 379 11.43 -20.43 8.71
C ASP A 379 10.32 -20.39 7.65
N GLY A 380 9.80 -19.19 7.35
CA GLY A 380 8.78 -18.97 6.33
C GLY A 380 9.31 -19.02 4.89
N ILE A 381 8.45 -18.67 3.93
CA ILE A 381 8.77 -18.67 2.50
C ILE A 381 9.64 -17.45 2.15
N LEU A 382 10.76 -17.68 1.46
CA LEU A 382 11.57 -16.63 0.84
C LEU A 382 11.26 -16.55 -0.66
N LEU A 383 10.70 -15.43 -1.09
CA LEU A 383 10.30 -15.16 -2.47
C LEU A 383 11.30 -14.19 -3.12
N SER A 384 11.69 -14.41 -4.39
CA SER A 384 12.43 -13.38 -5.12
C SER A 384 11.51 -12.20 -5.45
N ASP A 385 12.08 -11.01 -5.62
CA ASP A 385 11.39 -9.91 -6.28
C ASP A 385 11.31 -10.17 -7.78
N TYR A 386 10.51 -9.37 -8.49
CA TYR A 386 10.21 -9.52 -9.93
C TYR A 386 11.49 -9.47 -10.77
N GLY A 387 11.86 -10.57 -11.40
CA GLY A 387 13.07 -10.64 -12.22
C GLY A 387 14.39 -10.69 -11.45
N ALA A 388 14.43 -10.56 -10.14
CA ALA A 388 15.63 -10.33 -9.36
C ALA A 388 16.70 -11.45 -9.45
N ILE A 389 16.33 -12.67 -9.80
CA ILE A 389 17.30 -13.76 -10.03
C ILE A 389 18.06 -13.54 -11.34
N GLU A 390 17.37 -13.16 -12.42
CA GLU A 390 18.00 -12.83 -13.71
C GLU A 390 18.93 -11.62 -13.56
N GLU A 391 18.54 -10.64 -12.77
CA GLU A 391 19.33 -9.42 -12.51
C GLU A 391 20.68 -9.71 -11.86
N ILE A 392 20.90 -10.86 -11.20
CA ILE A 392 22.22 -11.26 -10.68
C ILE A 392 23.27 -11.26 -11.81
N SER A 393 22.88 -11.74 -13.00
CA SER A 393 23.75 -11.73 -14.19
C SER A 393 23.93 -10.31 -14.76
N ILE A 394 22.89 -9.50 -14.74
CA ILE A 394 22.94 -8.09 -15.20
C ILE A 394 23.85 -7.26 -14.29
N HIS A 395 23.83 -7.54 -12.99
CA HIS A 395 24.79 -6.96 -12.02
C HIS A 395 26.25 -7.40 -12.27
N GLY A 396 26.48 -8.42 -13.08
CA GLY A 396 27.81 -8.96 -13.35
C GLY A 396 28.37 -9.86 -12.23
N CYS A 397 27.48 -10.42 -11.39
CA CYS A 397 27.85 -11.34 -10.32
C CYS A 397 27.70 -12.81 -10.71
N ALA A 398 27.03 -13.12 -11.81
CA ALA A 398 26.91 -14.44 -12.40
C ALA A 398 27.30 -14.38 -13.90
N GLU A 399 27.96 -15.43 -14.41
CA GLU A 399 28.33 -15.51 -15.82
C GLU A 399 27.12 -15.77 -16.73
N ASP A 400 26.13 -16.51 -16.19
CA ASP A 400 24.92 -16.90 -16.92
C ASP A 400 23.73 -17.18 -15.97
N GLU A 401 22.58 -17.52 -16.55
CA GLU A 401 21.34 -17.89 -15.82
C GLU A 401 21.55 -19.08 -14.89
N ALA A 402 22.38 -20.06 -15.25
CA ALA A 402 22.64 -21.24 -14.45
C ALA A 402 23.40 -20.88 -13.15
N GLU A 403 24.38 -20.00 -13.24
CA GLU A 403 25.09 -19.52 -12.06
C GLU A 403 24.20 -18.63 -11.21
N ALA A 404 23.37 -17.76 -11.80
CA ALA A 404 22.40 -16.94 -11.08
C ALA A 404 21.38 -17.79 -10.30
N ALA A 405 20.80 -18.81 -10.94
CA ALA A 405 19.91 -19.77 -10.29
C ALA A 405 20.59 -20.51 -9.12
N ARG A 406 21.83 -20.96 -9.30
CA ARG A 406 22.63 -21.60 -8.25
C ARG A 406 22.87 -20.65 -7.08
N MET A 407 23.27 -19.40 -7.35
CA MET A 407 23.51 -18.39 -6.30
C MET A 407 22.25 -18.12 -5.48
N ALA A 408 21.09 -17.95 -6.13
CA ALA A 408 19.81 -17.71 -5.45
C ALA A 408 19.40 -18.92 -4.59
N LEU A 409 19.55 -20.15 -5.10
CA LEU A 409 19.25 -21.36 -4.33
C LEU A 409 20.21 -21.54 -3.14
N ASP A 410 21.51 -21.29 -3.32
CA ASP A 410 22.51 -21.32 -2.26
C ASP A 410 22.23 -20.25 -1.17
N ALA A 411 21.58 -19.14 -1.56
CA ALA A 411 21.06 -18.12 -0.66
C ALA A 411 19.69 -18.49 -0.05
N THR A 412 19.21 -19.72 -0.24
CA THR A 412 17.96 -20.26 0.33
C THR A 412 16.67 -19.70 -0.24
N MET A 413 16.67 -19.20 -1.49
CA MET A 413 15.47 -18.74 -2.19
C MET A 413 14.51 -19.91 -2.42
N ASP A 414 13.24 -19.76 -2.03
CA ASP A 414 12.23 -20.81 -2.15
C ASP A 414 11.39 -20.68 -3.42
N ILE A 415 11.00 -19.45 -3.77
CA ILE A 415 10.17 -19.18 -4.96
C ILE A 415 10.84 -18.13 -5.83
N GLU A 416 10.98 -18.43 -7.13
CA GLU A 416 11.33 -17.45 -8.15
C GLU A 416 10.10 -16.72 -8.65
N MET A 417 10.16 -15.40 -8.75
CA MET A 417 9.11 -14.60 -9.36
C MET A 417 9.44 -14.33 -10.83
N VAL A 418 8.68 -15.00 -11.73
CA VAL A 418 8.57 -14.74 -13.18
C VAL A 418 9.76 -15.18 -14.05
N THR A 419 11.01 -15.16 -13.56
CA THR A 419 12.24 -15.41 -14.38
C THR A 419 12.34 -16.79 -15.01
N ARG A 420 11.79 -17.83 -14.39
CA ARG A 420 11.94 -19.24 -14.78
C ARG A 420 13.39 -19.77 -14.75
N ALA A 421 14.31 -19.06 -14.12
CA ALA A 421 15.71 -19.50 -14.00
C ALA A 421 15.81 -20.84 -13.26
N PHE A 422 15.01 -21.07 -12.22
CA PHE A 422 14.94 -22.35 -11.53
C PHE A 422 14.39 -23.45 -12.44
N ALA A 423 13.28 -23.17 -13.13
CA ALA A 423 12.66 -24.13 -14.05
C ALA A 423 13.59 -24.54 -15.19
N ASN A 424 14.37 -23.61 -15.72
CA ASN A 424 15.28 -23.82 -16.83
C ASN A 424 16.58 -24.53 -16.42
N GLN A 425 17.14 -24.22 -15.25
CA GLN A 425 18.51 -24.59 -14.92
C GLN A 425 18.66 -25.63 -13.81
N LEU A 426 17.79 -25.63 -12.76
CA LEU A 426 17.99 -26.54 -11.62
C LEU A 426 17.98 -28.02 -11.97
N PRO A 427 17.10 -28.53 -12.89
CA PRO A 427 17.15 -29.94 -13.26
C PRO A 427 18.50 -30.36 -13.88
N LYS A 428 19.13 -29.50 -14.66
CA LYS A 428 20.44 -29.73 -15.26
C LYS A 428 21.54 -29.69 -14.19
N LEU A 429 21.56 -28.67 -13.34
CA LEU A 429 22.57 -28.48 -12.28
C LEU A 429 22.55 -29.66 -11.26
N ILE A 430 21.36 -30.22 -10.98
CA ILE A 430 21.24 -31.43 -10.15
C ILE A 430 21.78 -32.65 -10.88
N GLY A 431 21.42 -32.84 -12.17
CA GLY A 431 21.94 -33.93 -12.98
C GLY A 431 23.47 -33.94 -13.13
N GLU A 432 24.08 -32.76 -13.08
CA GLU A 432 25.54 -32.57 -13.11
C GLU A 432 26.19 -32.66 -11.70
N GLY A 433 25.39 -32.79 -10.64
CA GLY A 433 25.86 -32.85 -9.24
C GLY A 433 26.41 -31.52 -8.69
N ILE A 434 26.12 -30.38 -9.34
CA ILE A 434 26.51 -29.03 -8.93
C ILE A 434 25.60 -28.55 -7.80
N VAL A 435 24.31 -28.85 -7.86
CA VAL A 435 23.28 -28.56 -6.87
C VAL A 435 22.78 -29.88 -6.29
N LYS A 436 22.48 -29.90 -5.00
CA LYS A 436 21.92 -31.09 -4.32
C LYS A 436 20.40 -31.00 -4.30
N GLU A 437 19.72 -32.12 -4.55
CA GLU A 437 18.26 -32.18 -4.51
C GLU A 437 17.69 -31.84 -3.14
N GLU A 438 18.42 -32.11 -2.06
CA GLU A 438 18.03 -31.75 -0.69
C GLU A 438 17.81 -30.23 -0.50
N GLN A 439 18.49 -29.38 -1.30
CA GLN A 439 18.26 -27.92 -1.23
C GLN A 439 16.88 -27.53 -1.80
N LEU A 440 16.43 -28.25 -2.84
CA LEU A 440 15.08 -28.09 -3.37
C LEU A 440 14.04 -28.63 -2.38
N ASP A 441 14.33 -29.77 -1.76
CA ASP A 441 13.44 -30.39 -0.77
C ASP A 441 13.17 -29.43 0.42
N GLU A 442 14.18 -28.70 0.85
CA GLU A 442 14.02 -27.68 1.91
C GLU A 442 13.09 -26.54 1.47
N ALA A 443 13.24 -26.04 0.23
CA ALA A 443 12.38 -24.98 -0.33
C ALA A 443 10.95 -25.48 -0.50
N VAL A 444 10.75 -26.62 -1.13
CA VAL A 444 9.42 -27.22 -1.37
C VAL A 444 8.73 -27.57 -0.05
N ARG A 445 9.47 -28.03 0.95
CA ARG A 445 8.94 -28.30 2.31
C ARG A 445 8.30 -27.05 2.89
N ARG A 446 8.96 -25.89 2.82
CA ARG A 446 8.39 -24.62 3.30
C ARG A 446 7.13 -24.25 2.54
N ILE A 447 7.16 -24.34 1.20
CA ILE A 447 6.02 -24.02 0.34
C ILE A 447 4.81 -24.91 0.68
N LEU A 448 5.00 -26.24 0.74
CA LEU A 448 3.94 -27.18 1.06
C LEU A 448 3.41 -26.99 2.48
N THR A 449 4.28 -26.68 3.46
CA THR A 449 3.87 -26.38 4.83
C THR A 449 2.85 -25.25 4.86
N TYR A 450 3.10 -24.16 4.16
CA TYR A 450 2.15 -23.03 4.12
C TYR A 450 0.87 -23.35 3.35
N LYS A 451 0.94 -24.16 2.28
CA LYS A 451 -0.29 -24.66 1.60
C LYS A 451 -1.17 -25.49 2.53
N TYR A 452 -0.59 -26.28 3.43
CA TYR A 452 -1.33 -27.00 4.47
C TYR A 452 -1.83 -26.05 5.57
N ARG A 453 -1.01 -25.12 6.06
CA ARG A 453 -1.39 -24.16 7.10
C ARG A 453 -2.61 -23.33 6.73
N ILE A 454 -2.69 -22.85 5.49
CA ILE A 454 -3.87 -22.12 5.00
C ILE A 454 -5.03 -23.05 4.59
N GLY A 455 -4.85 -24.37 4.65
CA GLY A 455 -5.88 -25.38 4.41
C GLY A 455 -6.25 -25.64 2.94
N ILE A 456 -5.53 -25.07 1.96
CA ILE A 456 -5.84 -25.31 0.53
C ILE A 456 -5.50 -26.72 0.07
N MET A 457 -4.61 -27.42 0.76
CA MET A 457 -4.33 -28.84 0.48
C MET A 457 -5.52 -29.75 0.83
N ASP A 458 -6.33 -29.37 1.79
CA ASP A 458 -7.51 -30.12 2.24
C ASP A 458 -8.81 -29.64 1.57
N ASP A 459 -8.90 -28.35 1.22
CA ASP A 459 -9.99 -27.75 0.45
C ASP A 459 -9.43 -26.69 -0.51
N PRO A 460 -9.08 -27.04 -1.75
CA PRO A 460 -8.45 -26.14 -2.72
C PRO A 460 -9.27 -24.90 -3.07
N PHE A 461 -10.60 -24.96 -2.91
CA PHE A 461 -11.52 -23.90 -3.32
C PHE A 461 -12.04 -23.04 -2.16
N ARG A 462 -11.54 -23.26 -0.94
CA ARG A 462 -12.05 -22.62 0.29
C ARG A 462 -12.00 -21.08 0.30
N TYR A 463 -11.11 -20.47 -0.47
CA TYR A 463 -10.95 -19.02 -0.62
C TYR A 463 -11.75 -18.43 -1.78
N ILE A 464 -12.32 -19.23 -2.65
CA ILE A 464 -13.18 -18.78 -3.76
C ILE A 464 -14.60 -18.69 -3.24
N ARG A 465 -15.02 -17.47 -2.81
CA ARG A 465 -16.29 -17.25 -2.09
C ARG A 465 -17.09 -16.11 -2.74
N PRO A 466 -17.69 -16.32 -3.94
CA PRO A 466 -18.33 -15.26 -4.72
C PRO A 466 -19.41 -14.47 -3.97
N LYS A 467 -20.26 -15.13 -3.18
CA LYS A 467 -21.28 -14.45 -2.35
C LYS A 467 -20.63 -13.59 -1.28
N LYS A 468 -19.61 -14.10 -0.60
CA LYS A 468 -18.86 -13.35 0.42
C LYS A 468 -18.17 -12.13 -0.18
N ALA A 469 -17.55 -12.30 -1.35
CA ALA A 469 -16.94 -11.19 -2.08
C ALA A 469 -17.96 -10.09 -2.41
N LEU A 470 -19.13 -10.46 -2.93
CA LEU A 470 -20.20 -9.51 -3.21
C LEU A 470 -20.71 -8.77 -1.96
N GLU A 471 -20.75 -9.44 -0.81
CA GLU A 471 -21.22 -8.88 0.46
C GLU A 471 -20.21 -7.95 1.13
N CYS A 472 -18.91 -8.30 1.09
CA CYS A 472 -17.89 -7.58 1.86
C CYS A 472 -17.10 -6.55 1.04
N GLN A 473 -16.84 -6.81 -0.25
CA GLN A 473 -16.03 -5.90 -1.07
C GLN A 473 -16.73 -4.56 -1.26
N PHE A 474 -16.00 -3.46 -0.96
CA PHE A 474 -16.51 -2.09 -1.09
C PHE A 474 -17.82 -1.85 -0.32
N SER A 475 -18.01 -2.54 0.82
CA SER A 475 -19.19 -2.39 1.66
C SER A 475 -19.18 -1.04 2.39
N GLU A 476 -20.38 -0.58 2.81
CA GLU A 476 -20.51 0.67 3.57
C GLU A 476 -19.67 0.65 4.86
N GLU A 477 -19.63 -0.48 5.58
CA GLU A 477 -18.80 -0.67 6.78
C GLU A 477 -17.31 -0.45 6.45
N HIS A 478 -16.80 -1.04 5.37
CA HIS A 478 -15.40 -0.90 4.95
C HIS A 478 -15.09 0.54 4.49
N LEU A 479 -16.03 1.20 3.80
CA LEU A 479 -15.90 2.60 3.40
C LEU A 479 -15.86 3.54 4.61
N GLN A 480 -16.62 3.27 5.66
CA GLN A 480 -16.57 4.03 6.91
C GLN A 480 -15.23 3.89 7.62
N GLU A 481 -14.65 2.68 7.69
CA GLU A 481 -13.31 2.46 8.22
C GLU A 481 -12.24 3.17 7.36
N SER A 482 -12.36 3.14 6.03
CA SER A 482 -11.48 3.89 5.12
C SER A 482 -11.53 5.39 5.40
N ARG A 483 -12.74 5.99 5.56
CA ARG A 483 -12.90 7.41 5.94
C ARG A 483 -12.32 7.70 7.32
N ALA A 484 -12.54 6.80 8.29
CA ALA A 484 -12.06 6.98 9.65
C ALA A 484 -10.52 7.01 9.72
N LEU A 485 -9.84 6.10 9.01
CA LEU A 485 -8.38 6.10 8.93
C LEU A 485 -7.85 7.29 8.11
N ALA A 486 -8.52 7.62 6.99
CA ALA A 486 -8.15 8.73 6.12
C ALA A 486 -8.11 10.07 6.87
N ARG A 487 -9.16 10.43 7.63
CA ARG A 487 -9.16 11.68 8.40
C ARG A 487 -8.09 11.74 9.50
N LYS A 488 -7.73 10.59 10.11
CA LYS A 488 -6.64 10.49 11.09
C LYS A 488 -5.25 10.62 10.46
N SER A 489 -5.14 10.35 9.16
CA SER A 489 -3.89 10.42 8.39
C SER A 489 -3.55 11.82 7.90
N ILE A 490 -4.53 12.74 7.87
CA ILE A 490 -4.34 14.13 7.42
C ILE A 490 -3.49 14.90 8.43
N VAL A 491 -2.46 15.59 7.93
CA VAL A 491 -1.55 16.41 8.75
C VAL A 491 -1.76 17.89 8.46
N LEU A 492 -2.09 18.66 9.48
CA LEU A 492 -2.15 20.12 9.37
C LEU A 492 -0.74 20.70 9.58
N LEU A 493 -0.12 21.17 8.49
CA LEU A 493 1.26 21.69 8.53
C LEU A 493 1.33 23.16 8.90
N LYS A 494 0.33 23.95 8.50
CA LYS A 494 0.24 25.39 8.79
C LYS A 494 -1.22 25.80 8.98
N ASN A 495 -1.50 26.73 9.90
CA ASN A 495 -2.81 27.37 10.04
C ASN A 495 -2.68 28.73 10.74
N ASP A 496 -2.84 29.80 9.98
CA ASP A 496 -2.87 31.18 10.50
C ASP A 496 -4.28 31.58 10.98
N GLY A 497 -5.12 30.61 11.41
CA GLY A 497 -6.47 30.82 11.92
C GLY A 497 -7.56 30.83 10.84
N VAL A 498 -7.27 30.42 9.60
CA VAL A 498 -8.27 30.31 8.53
C VAL A 498 -9.10 29.02 8.63
N LEU A 499 -8.53 27.96 9.16
CA LEU A 499 -9.21 26.68 9.42
C LEU A 499 -9.61 26.54 10.90
N PRO A 500 -10.75 25.87 11.22
CA PRO A 500 -11.69 25.27 10.27
C PRO A 500 -12.57 26.31 9.56
N LEU A 501 -13.01 25.99 8.33
CA LEU A 501 -13.91 26.83 7.56
C LEU A 501 -15.33 26.77 8.12
N ASN A 502 -16.06 27.89 8.05
CA ASN A 502 -17.47 27.89 8.44
C ASN A 502 -18.33 27.25 7.34
N ALA A 503 -19.00 26.13 7.63
CA ALA A 503 -19.82 25.39 6.68
C ALA A 503 -21.13 26.13 6.26
N SER A 504 -21.60 27.12 7.06
CA SER A 504 -22.91 27.76 6.86
C SER A 504 -22.84 29.18 6.27
N SER A 505 -21.68 29.78 6.11
CA SER A 505 -21.54 31.19 5.64
C SER A 505 -20.37 31.40 4.71
N GLY A 506 -20.50 32.38 3.80
CA GLY A 506 -19.49 32.78 2.83
C GLY A 506 -19.46 31.93 1.54
N THR A 507 -18.47 32.15 0.72
CA THR A 507 -18.23 31.47 -0.56
C THR A 507 -16.85 30.81 -0.56
N VAL A 508 -16.71 29.63 -1.18
CA VAL A 508 -15.46 28.90 -1.33
C VAL A 508 -15.13 28.77 -2.83
N ALA A 509 -13.91 29.12 -3.22
CA ALA A 509 -13.37 28.72 -4.51
C ALA A 509 -12.48 27.48 -4.32
N LEU A 510 -12.83 26.38 -4.95
CA LEU A 510 -12.04 25.15 -5.02
C LEU A 510 -11.30 25.15 -6.36
N ILE A 511 -9.98 25.30 -6.32
CA ILE A 511 -9.16 25.55 -7.52
C ILE A 511 -8.01 24.55 -7.59
N GLY A 512 -7.79 23.94 -8.74
CA GLY A 512 -6.64 23.09 -9.01
C GLY A 512 -7.00 21.74 -9.59
N PRO A 513 -6.01 21.00 -10.11
CA PRO A 513 -6.21 19.74 -10.82
C PRO A 513 -6.83 18.64 -9.95
N PHE A 514 -6.70 18.72 -8.62
CA PHE A 514 -7.28 17.75 -7.70
C PHE A 514 -8.66 18.12 -7.17
N ALA A 515 -9.24 19.24 -7.59
CA ALA A 515 -10.60 19.61 -7.20
C ALA A 515 -11.64 18.55 -7.59
N ARG A 516 -11.56 18.03 -8.82
CA ARG A 516 -12.48 17.04 -9.41
C ARG A 516 -11.84 15.69 -9.70
N SER A 517 -10.53 15.54 -9.43
CA SER A 517 -9.80 14.34 -9.75
C SER A 517 -10.27 13.16 -8.91
N LYS A 518 -10.30 11.98 -9.54
CA LYS A 518 -10.43 10.68 -8.88
C LYS A 518 -9.09 10.01 -8.62
N ASP A 519 -7.99 10.63 -9.06
CA ASP A 519 -6.62 10.17 -8.79
C ASP A 519 -6.23 10.47 -7.34
N LEU A 520 -6.95 9.86 -6.40
CA LEU A 520 -6.81 9.99 -4.95
C LEU A 520 -6.54 8.64 -4.27
N LEU A 521 -6.50 7.57 -5.08
CA LEU A 521 -6.25 6.21 -4.56
C LEU A 521 -4.76 5.94 -4.32
N GLY A 522 -3.87 6.58 -5.07
CA GLY A 522 -2.43 6.33 -5.02
C GLY A 522 -1.99 5.16 -5.91
N THR A 523 -0.75 4.73 -5.73
CA THR A 523 -0.13 3.60 -6.43
C THR A 523 -0.50 2.25 -5.79
N TRP A 524 -0.21 1.13 -6.49
CA TRP A 524 -0.45 -0.24 -6.01
C TRP A 524 -1.92 -0.49 -5.58
N GLN A 525 -2.87 -0.10 -6.42
CA GLN A 525 -4.27 -0.40 -6.22
C GLN A 525 -4.88 -1.01 -7.51
N PHE A 526 -5.71 -2.02 -7.33
CA PHE A 526 -6.35 -2.76 -8.42
C PHE A 526 -7.88 -2.80 -8.24
N SER A 527 -8.43 -1.80 -7.55
CA SER A 527 -9.87 -1.72 -7.29
C SER A 527 -10.68 -1.51 -8.57
N ARG A 528 -11.72 -2.30 -8.74
CA ARG A 528 -12.73 -2.11 -9.80
C ARG A 528 -13.65 -0.92 -9.53
N HIS A 529 -13.60 -0.35 -8.32
CA HIS A 529 -14.45 0.73 -7.85
C HIS A 529 -13.78 2.12 -7.91
N GLY A 530 -12.65 2.27 -8.64
CA GLY A 530 -11.96 3.55 -8.76
C GLY A 530 -12.85 4.71 -9.23
N ASN A 531 -13.87 4.43 -10.05
CA ASN A 531 -14.86 5.41 -10.46
C ASN A 531 -15.81 5.90 -9.33
N ALA A 532 -15.89 5.18 -8.23
CA ALA A 532 -16.67 5.53 -7.04
C ALA A 532 -15.86 6.29 -5.98
N THR A 533 -14.58 6.61 -6.26
CA THR A 533 -13.74 7.46 -5.40
C THR A 533 -14.41 8.81 -5.19
N VAL A 534 -14.55 9.20 -3.93
CA VAL A 534 -15.15 10.50 -3.55
C VAL A 534 -14.15 11.61 -3.84
N THR A 535 -14.51 12.51 -4.78
CA THR A 535 -13.67 13.67 -5.12
C THR A 535 -13.73 14.75 -4.05
N LEU A 536 -12.77 15.68 -4.06
CA LEU A 536 -12.80 16.82 -3.14
C LEU A 536 -14.01 17.73 -3.39
N GLU A 537 -14.37 17.96 -4.66
CA GLU A 537 -15.61 18.68 -5.04
C GLU A 537 -16.84 18.06 -4.38
N GLN A 538 -16.98 16.74 -4.47
CA GLN A 538 -18.11 16.02 -3.87
C GLN A 538 -18.11 16.18 -2.36
N GLY A 539 -17.00 15.90 -1.68
CA GLY A 539 -16.90 16.01 -0.22
C GLY A 539 -17.18 17.43 0.29
N VAL A 540 -16.61 18.45 -0.37
CA VAL A 540 -16.85 19.87 -0.02
C VAL A 540 -18.30 20.28 -0.28
N THR A 541 -18.89 19.88 -1.40
CA THR A 541 -20.27 20.24 -1.75
C THR A 541 -21.29 19.62 -0.76
N GLU A 542 -21.07 18.39 -0.35
CA GLU A 542 -21.92 17.68 0.62
C GLU A 542 -21.77 18.25 2.05
N ALA A 543 -20.55 18.71 2.42
CA ALA A 543 -20.29 19.27 3.75
C ALA A 543 -20.92 20.66 3.97
N VAL A 544 -21.22 21.43 2.91
CA VAL A 544 -21.74 22.78 3.05
C VAL A 544 -23.25 22.84 2.81
N SER A 545 -23.97 23.53 3.69
CA SER A 545 -25.40 23.77 3.56
C SER A 545 -25.67 25.25 3.26
N GLY A 546 -26.17 25.55 2.05
CA GLY A 546 -26.51 26.92 1.65
C GLY A 546 -25.34 27.84 1.30
N ARG A 547 -24.14 27.33 1.23
CA ARG A 547 -22.91 28.01 0.80
C ARG A 547 -22.70 27.81 -0.70
N ARG A 548 -22.20 28.81 -1.42
CA ARG A 548 -21.82 28.65 -2.83
C ARG A 548 -20.36 28.15 -2.91
N VAL A 549 -20.15 27.10 -3.70
CA VAL A 549 -18.83 26.57 -4.07
C VAL A 549 -18.60 26.89 -5.54
N PHE A 550 -17.53 27.60 -5.83
CA PHE A 550 -17.07 27.85 -7.20
C PHE A 550 -15.91 26.91 -7.48
N ILE A 551 -15.82 26.38 -8.68
CA ILE A 551 -14.81 25.37 -9.00
C ILE A 551 -14.14 25.71 -10.32
N ALA A 552 -12.81 25.66 -10.35
CA ALA A 552 -12.00 25.78 -11.56
C ALA A 552 -10.78 24.86 -11.48
N ASP A 553 -10.45 24.20 -12.58
CA ASP A 553 -9.26 23.34 -12.62
C ASP A 553 -7.96 24.16 -12.67
N GLY A 554 -7.99 25.36 -13.29
CA GLY A 554 -6.85 26.27 -13.39
C GLY A 554 -5.74 25.76 -14.30
N CYS A 555 -5.28 24.55 -14.04
CA CYS A 555 -4.29 23.82 -14.84
C CYS A 555 -4.53 22.30 -14.72
N ALA A 556 -3.92 21.50 -15.59
CA ALA A 556 -3.73 20.07 -15.36
C ALA A 556 -2.59 19.84 -14.34
N VAL A 557 -2.29 18.58 -14.01
CA VAL A 557 -1.25 18.28 -13.00
C VAL A 557 0.11 18.84 -13.42
N ASP A 558 0.51 18.70 -14.68
CA ASP A 558 1.82 19.08 -15.21
C ASP A 558 1.76 19.89 -16.52
N GLN A 559 0.54 20.23 -17.00
CA GLN A 559 0.32 20.95 -18.23
C GLN A 559 -0.64 22.14 -18.03
N PRO A 560 -0.47 23.25 -18.79
CA PRO A 560 -1.44 24.33 -18.79
C PRO A 560 -2.77 23.91 -19.43
N ILE A 561 -3.85 24.57 -19.02
CA ILE A 561 -5.17 24.53 -19.69
C ILE A 561 -5.40 25.91 -20.31
N ASP A 562 -5.78 25.97 -21.59
CA ASP A 562 -6.08 27.22 -22.30
C ASP A 562 -7.21 27.98 -21.58
N GLY A 563 -6.95 29.23 -21.15
CA GLY A 563 -7.90 30.05 -20.37
C GLY A 563 -8.09 29.56 -18.93
N GLY A 564 -7.32 28.56 -18.48
CA GLY A 564 -7.48 27.94 -17.16
C GLY A 564 -7.14 28.89 -16.01
N TYR A 565 -6.05 29.65 -16.12
CA TYR A 565 -5.66 30.63 -15.09
C TYR A 565 -6.68 31.77 -14.97
N GLU A 566 -7.18 32.26 -16.11
CA GLU A 566 -8.22 33.28 -16.13
C GLU A 566 -9.51 32.82 -15.46
N ALA A 567 -9.94 31.58 -15.76
CA ALA A 567 -11.12 30.99 -15.13
C ALA A 567 -10.90 30.80 -13.59
N ALA A 568 -9.71 30.39 -13.19
CA ALA A 568 -9.36 30.24 -11.78
C ALA A 568 -9.37 31.59 -11.05
N LEU A 569 -8.78 32.64 -11.63
CA LEU A 569 -8.78 33.99 -11.07
C LEU A 569 -10.20 34.55 -10.94
N GLN A 570 -11.06 34.35 -11.96
CA GLN A 570 -12.45 34.81 -11.92
C GLN A 570 -13.21 34.19 -10.73
N VAL A 571 -13.14 32.87 -10.51
CA VAL A 571 -13.83 32.24 -9.37
C VAL A 571 -13.18 32.60 -8.04
N ALA A 572 -11.86 32.84 -8.00
CA ALA A 572 -11.15 33.28 -6.81
C ALA A 572 -11.56 34.69 -6.39
N GLU A 573 -11.78 35.62 -7.34
CA GLU A 573 -12.23 36.98 -7.05
C GLU A 573 -13.63 37.02 -6.43
N GLU A 574 -14.51 36.06 -6.77
CA GLU A 574 -15.87 35.98 -6.23
C GLU A 574 -15.95 35.29 -4.85
N ALA A 575 -14.92 34.58 -4.43
CA ALA A 575 -14.92 33.79 -3.20
C ALA A 575 -14.38 34.58 -1.99
N ASP A 576 -14.83 34.20 -0.78
CA ASP A 576 -14.31 34.71 0.49
C ASP A 576 -13.05 33.97 0.93
N VAL A 577 -12.93 32.68 0.56
CA VAL A 577 -11.77 31.83 0.85
C VAL A 577 -11.45 30.95 -0.35
N ILE A 578 -10.18 30.74 -0.60
CA ILE A 578 -9.67 29.91 -1.69
C ILE A 578 -9.10 28.62 -1.13
N VAL A 579 -9.49 27.47 -1.70
CA VAL A 579 -8.91 26.16 -1.44
C VAL A 579 -8.17 25.72 -2.70
N LEU A 580 -6.85 25.74 -2.64
CA LEU A 580 -5.99 25.25 -3.72
C LEU A 580 -5.79 23.72 -3.58
N ALA A 581 -6.35 22.95 -4.49
CA ALA A 581 -6.23 21.49 -4.56
C ALA A 581 -5.11 21.11 -5.54
N LEU A 582 -3.89 21.06 -5.04
CA LEU A 582 -2.66 20.85 -5.82
C LEU A 582 -1.95 19.55 -5.42
N GLY A 583 -1.01 19.08 -6.25
CA GLY A 583 -0.25 17.89 -5.90
C GLY A 583 0.45 17.18 -7.05
N GLU A 584 0.84 15.94 -6.77
CA GLU A 584 1.37 14.96 -7.71
C GLU A 584 0.27 13.97 -8.15
N SER A 585 0.30 13.48 -9.39
CA SER A 585 -0.51 12.31 -9.76
C SER A 585 0.05 11.02 -9.13
N SER A 586 -0.78 9.98 -9.04
CA SER A 586 -0.36 8.66 -8.56
C SER A 586 0.82 8.07 -9.35
N ARG A 587 1.01 8.48 -10.61
CA ARG A 587 2.14 8.07 -11.46
C ARG A 587 3.46 8.77 -11.14
N MET A 588 3.45 9.82 -10.32
CA MET A 588 4.65 10.56 -9.92
C MET A 588 5.31 9.99 -8.67
N SER A 589 4.70 8.99 -8.02
CA SER A 589 5.25 8.24 -6.89
C SER A 589 4.98 6.74 -7.06
N GLY A 590 5.62 5.90 -6.25
CA GLY A 590 5.61 4.46 -6.39
C GLY A 590 6.85 3.94 -7.10
N GLU A 591 6.79 2.71 -7.55
CA GLU A 591 7.87 2.02 -8.23
C GLU A 591 8.25 2.71 -9.55
N ALA A 592 9.53 2.77 -9.85
CA ALA A 592 10.14 3.43 -11.02
C ALA A 592 9.80 4.94 -11.14
N ALA A 593 9.31 5.58 -10.07
CA ALA A 593 8.88 6.97 -10.06
C ALA A 593 9.79 7.88 -9.22
N SER A 594 11.10 7.70 -9.29
CA SER A 594 12.10 8.57 -8.65
C SER A 594 12.08 9.97 -9.26
N ARG A 595 12.12 11.00 -8.43
CA ARG A 595 12.13 12.40 -8.87
C ARG A 595 13.33 13.15 -8.31
N MET A 596 14.12 13.76 -9.20
CA MET A 596 15.23 14.63 -8.80
C MET A 596 14.73 15.96 -8.23
N ASN A 597 13.70 16.54 -8.87
CA ASN A 597 13.03 17.75 -8.39
C ASN A 597 11.72 17.35 -7.70
N ILE A 598 11.66 17.56 -6.39
CA ILE A 598 10.49 17.27 -5.55
C ILE A 598 9.71 18.51 -5.15
N THR A 599 9.62 19.51 -6.05
CA THR A 599 8.67 20.61 -5.97
C THR A 599 7.34 20.20 -6.62
N LEU A 600 6.27 20.95 -6.37
CA LEU A 600 5.08 20.89 -7.23
C LEU A 600 5.46 21.22 -8.69
N PRO A 601 4.74 20.66 -9.69
CA PRO A 601 4.90 21.03 -11.08
C PRO A 601 4.81 22.55 -11.29
N GLU A 602 5.67 23.09 -12.16
CA GLU A 602 5.79 24.54 -12.36
C GLU A 602 4.46 25.25 -12.72
N VAL A 603 3.62 24.56 -13.47
CA VAL A 603 2.30 25.07 -13.85
C VAL A 603 1.38 25.30 -12.63
N GLN A 604 1.45 24.42 -11.64
CA GLN A 604 0.69 24.57 -10.38
C GLN A 604 1.28 25.66 -9.49
N LEU A 605 2.59 25.79 -9.43
CA LEU A 605 3.25 26.87 -8.68
C LEU A 605 2.88 28.24 -9.27
N LYS A 606 2.92 28.39 -10.60
CA LYS A 606 2.49 29.62 -11.27
C LYS A 606 1.01 29.95 -11.01
N LEU A 607 0.12 28.96 -11.02
CA LEU A 607 -1.28 29.15 -10.64
C LEU A 607 -1.38 29.70 -9.21
N ALA A 608 -0.67 29.11 -8.26
CA ALA A 608 -0.68 29.54 -6.88
C ALA A 608 -0.09 30.97 -6.71
N GLU A 609 0.95 31.32 -7.46
CA GLU A 609 1.55 32.65 -7.47
C GLU A 609 0.55 33.71 -7.98
N GLU A 610 -0.21 33.41 -9.03
CA GLU A 610 -1.24 34.34 -9.55
C GLU A 610 -2.39 34.51 -8.53
N ILE A 611 -2.86 33.42 -7.92
CA ILE A 611 -3.89 33.45 -6.89
C ILE A 611 -3.44 34.24 -5.64
N ALA A 612 -2.19 34.06 -5.21
CA ALA A 612 -1.64 34.77 -4.03
C ALA A 612 -1.66 36.30 -4.18
N LYS A 613 -1.58 36.83 -5.44
CA LYS A 613 -1.65 38.28 -5.69
C LYS A 613 -3.00 38.90 -5.31
N LEU A 614 -4.06 38.10 -5.20
CA LEU A 614 -5.38 38.57 -4.77
C LEU A 614 -5.43 38.90 -3.28
N GLY A 615 -4.47 38.44 -2.48
CA GLY A 615 -4.39 38.70 -1.03
C GLY A 615 -5.55 38.12 -0.22
N LYS A 616 -6.26 37.11 -0.75
CA LYS A 616 -7.38 36.45 -0.04
C LYS A 616 -6.91 35.29 0.83
N PRO A 617 -7.67 34.95 1.88
CA PRO A 617 -7.38 33.75 2.67
C PRO A 617 -7.30 32.50 1.78
N THR A 618 -6.16 31.83 1.82
CA THR A 618 -5.85 30.70 0.94
C THR A 618 -5.41 29.48 1.74
N VAL A 619 -6.04 28.34 1.47
CA VAL A 619 -5.71 27.02 2.04
C VAL A 619 -5.14 26.16 0.93
N LEU A 620 -3.95 25.58 1.13
CA LEU A 620 -3.41 24.53 0.27
C LEU A 620 -3.86 23.18 0.80
N VAL A 621 -4.55 22.40 -0.03
CA VAL A 621 -4.82 20.96 0.14
C VAL A 621 -3.88 20.23 -0.80
N LEU A 622 -2.94 19.46 -0.24
CA LEU A 622 -1.84 18.86 -0.96
C LEU A 622 -2.04 17.35 -1.09
N THR A 623 -2.15 16.86 -2.33
CA THR A 623 -2.24 15.42 -2.67
C THR A 623 -0.91 14.98 -3.27
N ASN A 624 -0.22 14.02 -2.66
CA ASN A 624 1.12 13.59 -3.10
C ASN A 624 1.52 12.25 -2.48
N GLY A 625 2.66 11.69 -2.94
CA GLY A 625 3.19 10.43 -2.43
C GLY A 625 4.57 10.54 -1.77
N ARG A 626 5.04 11.75 -1.47
CA ARG A 626 6.37 12.04 -0.87
C ARG A 626 6.42 13.38 -0.19
N PRO A 627 7.29 13.62 0.80
CA PRO A 627 7.58 14.97 1.28
C PRO A 627 8.06 15.87 0.14
N LEU A 628 7.32 16.95 -0.14
CA LEU A 628 7.64 17.94 -1.16
C LEU A 628 8.33 19.19 -0.56
N ILE A 629 9.01 19.96 -1.41
CA ILE A 629 9.56 21.27 -1.01
C ILE A 629 8.43 22.29 -1.03
N LEU A 630 8.05 22.78 0.15
CA LEU A 630 6.92 23.69 0.37
C LEU A 630 7.32 25.09 0.84
N ASP A 631 8.62 25.46 0.79
CA ASP A 631 9.14 26.69 1.36
C ASP A 631 8.42 27.97 0.83
N TRP A 632 8.03 27.97 -0.48
CA TRP A 632 7.24 29.06 -1.03
C TRP A 632 5.82 29.11 -0.44
N PHE A 633 5.15 27.95 -0.36
CA PHE A 633 3.78 27.85 0.16
C PHE A 633 3.71 28.20 1.65
N ASP A 634 4.69 27.73 2.44
CA ASP A 634 4.78 28.10 3.87
C ASP A 634 4.77 29.60 4.11
N ARG A 635 5.36 30.39 3.20
CA ARG A 635 5.41 31.85 3.29
C ARG A 635 4.18 32.58 2.74
N HIS A 636 3.41 31.98 1.82
CA HIS A 636 2.42 32.70 1.01
C HIS A 636 0.97 32.26 1.20
N VAL A 637 0.70 31.09 1.80
CA VAL A 637 -0.68 30.62 2.08
C VAL A 637 -0.98 30.64 3.57
N ASN A 638 -2.26 30.72 3.95
CA ASN A 638 -2.68 30.80 5.34
C ASN A 638 -2.77 29.44 6.04
N ALA A 639 -3.03 28.39 5.30
CA ALA A 639 -3.01 27.03 5.83
C ALA A 639 -2.50 26.02 4.79
N ILE A 640 -1.86 24.95 5.29
CA ILE A 640 -1.38 23.84 4.49
C ILE A 640 -1.89 22.55 5.13
N VAL A 641 -2.66 21.79 4.38
CA VAL A 641 -3.23 20.49 4.75
C VAL A 641 -2.58 19.42 3.88
N GLU A 642 -1.72 18.62 4.46
CA GLU A 642 -1.10 17.47 3.80
C GLU A 642 -2.04 16.29 3.85
N THR A 643 -2.51 15.84 2.70
CA THR A 643 -3.51 14.78 2.63
C THR A 643 -2.96 13.47 2.07
N TRP A 644 -1.82 13.51 1.39
CA TRP A 644 -1.30 12.35 0.68
C TRP A 644 -2.33 11.81 -0.33
N PHE A 645 -2.31 10.49 -0.60
CA PHE A 645 -3.38 9.77 -1.27
C PHE A 645 -4.23 9.04 -0.22
N LEU A 646 -5.48 9.43 -0.06
CA LEU A 646 -6.34 8.98 1.06
C LEU A 646 -7.30 7.83 0.73
N GLY A 647 -7.28 7.32 -0.52
CA GLY A 647 -8.10 6.18 -0.90
C GLY A 647 -9.56 6.52 -1.25
N SER A 648 -10.44 5.53 -1.14
CA SER A 648 -11.82 5.58 -1.64
C SER A 648 -12.67 6.72 -1.09
N GLN A 649 -12.41 7.17 0.14
CA GLN A 649 -13.19 8.18 0.86
C GLN A 649 -12.43 9.52 1.03
N ALA A 650 -11.43 9.78 0.18
CA ALA A 650 -10.55 10.94 0.28
C ALA A 650 -11.31 12.28 0.39
N GLY A 651 -12.26 12.54 -0.52
CA GLY A 651 -12.99 13.81 -0.52
C GLY A 651 -13.79 14.06 0.75
N HIS A 652 -14.44 13.03 1.30
CA HIS A 652 -15.16 13.14 2.57
C HIS A 652 -14.22 13.41 3.75
N ALA A 653 -13.09 12.66 3.83
CA ALA A 653 -12.12 12.83 4.92
C ALA A 653 -11.49 14.24 4.91
N ILE A 654 -11.16 14.75 3.73
CA ILE A 654 -10.61 16.12 3.58
C ILE A 654 -11.66 17.16 4.00
N ALA A 655 -12.92 16.99 3.56
CA ALA A 655 -14.01 17.90 3.94
C ALA A 655 -14.27 17.89 5.46
N ASP A 656 -14.23 16.71 6.11
CA ASP A 656 -14.35 16.60 7.57
C ASP A 656 -13.33 17.46 8.32
N VAL A 657 -12.09 17.50 7.82
CA VAL A 657 -11.02 18.34 8.38
C VAL A 657 -11.24 19.80 8.03
N LEU A 658 -11.46 20.16 6.75
CA LEU A 658 -11.61 21.55 6.32
C LEU A 658 -12.74 22.28 7.07
N PHE A 659 -13.83 21.61 7.37
CA PHE A 659 -15.01 22.18 8.02
C PHE A 659 -15.11 21.86 9.52
N GLY A 660 -14.06 21.27 10.11
CA GLY A 660 -13.99 21.05 11.57
C GLY A 660 -14.90 19.96 12.10
N GLN A 661 -15.43 19.07 11.25
CA GLN A 661 -16.14 17.86 11.68
C GLN A 661 -15.18 16.85 12.32
N TYR A 662 -13.91 16.92 11.93
CA TYR A 662 -12.81 16.23 12.56
C TYR A 662 -11.65 17.20 12.81
N ASN A 663 -11.12 17.18 14.03
CA ASN A 663 -9.93 17.96 14.37
C ASN A 663 -8.68 17.20 13.93
N PRO A 664 -7.85 17.73 13.01
CA PRO A 664 -6.67 17.02 12.50
C PRO A 664 -5.74 16.59 13.63
N SER A 665 -5.28 15.34 13.57
CA SER A 665 -4.45 14.70 14.59
C SER A 665 -3.22 14.02 14.03
N GLY A 666 -3.08 13.97 12.70
CA GLY A 666 -1.94 13.33 12.04
C GLY A 666 -0.62 14.02 12.36
N LYS A 667 0.46 13.21 12.46
CA LYS A 667 1.83 13.68 12.68
C LYS A 667 2.75 13.08 11.63
N LEU A 668 3.62 13.90 11.04
CA LEU A 668 4.55 13.47 9.99
C LEU A 668 5.45 12.32 10.45
N THR A 669 5.60 11.33 9.59
CA THR A 669 6.52 10.20 9.78
C THR A 669 7.78 10.32 8.93
N MET A 670 7.90 11.43 8.21
CA MET A 670 9.08 11.80 7.44
C MET A 670 9.26 13.31 7.44
N SER A 671 10.51 13.76 7.63
CA SER A 671 10.88 15.17 7.64
C SER A 671 10.71 15.81 6.26
N PHE A 672 10.15 17.02 6.19
CA PHE A 672 9.99 17.79 4.95
C PHE A 672 11.21 18.68 4.72
N PRO A 673 11.96 18.54 3.62
CA PRO A 673 13.12 19.38 3.33
C PRO A 673 12.69 20.80 2.92
N ARG A 674 13.56 21.79 3.20
CA ARG A 674 13.41 23.15 2.66
C ARG A 674 13.87 23.25 1.22
N HIS A 675 14.87 22.42 0.86
CA HIS A 675 15.50 22.41 -0.44
C HIS A 675 16.05 21.02 -0.75
N ALA A 676 16.04 20.61 -2.02
CA ALA A 676 16.57 19.32 -2.45
C ALA A 676 18.05 19.09 -2.06
N GLY A 677 18.84 20.18 -1.94
CA GLY A 677 20.22 20.12 -1.48
C GLY A 677 20.42 19.75 0.00
N GLN A 678 19.35 19.74 0.83
CA GLN A 678 19.42 19.26 2.21
C GLN A 678 19.39 17.72 2.33
N ILE A 679 18.94 17.04 1.29
CA ILE A 679 18.71 15.58 1.33
C ILE A 679 20.07 14.86 1.41
N PRO A 680 20.24 13.91 2.36
CA PRO A 680 19.23 13.42 3.33
C PRO A 680 19.05 14.33 4.53
N VAL A 681 17.80 14.56 4.95
CA VAL A 681 17.44 15.28 6.19
C VAL A 681 16.41 14.46 6.97
N TYR A 682 16.76 14.07 8.19
CA TYR A 682 15.95 13.22 9.07
C TYR A 682 16.28 13.53 10.55
N TYR A 683 15.36 13.26 11.46
CA TYR A 683 15.45 13.72 12.85
C TYR A 683 16.52 12.98 13.67
N ASN A 684 16.73 11.68 13.41
CA ASN A 684 17.63 10.81 14.18
C ASN A 684 19.05 10.72 13.56
N HIS A 685 19.54 11.84 13.06
CA HIS A 685 20.89 11.93 12.50
C HIS A 685 21.97 11.76 13.57
N PHE A 686 23.16 11.35 13.15
CA PHE A 686 24.31 11.26 14.05
C PHE A 686 24.81 12.65 14.46
N ASN A 687 25.34 12.75 15.68
CA ASN A 687 26.08 13.92 16.10
C ASN A 687 27.42 13.99 15.33
N THR A 688 27.94 15.20 15.12
CA THR A 688 29.22 15.44 14.46
C THR A 688 30.25 15.99 15.45
N GLY A 689 31.53 15.89 15.12
CA GLY A 689 32.60 16.48 15.95
C GLY A 689 32.54 18.02 15.97
N ARG A 690 31.79 18.64 15.05
CA ARG A 690 31.57 20.08 14.96
C ARG A 690 30.09 20.36 14.66
N PRO A 691 29.20 20.21 15.64
CA PRO A 691 27.76 20.43 15.45
C PRO A 691 27.48 21.83 14.88
N ALA A 692 26.39 21.94 14.13
CA ALA A 692 25.98 23.18 13.49
C ALA A 692 25.86 24.32 14.52
N SER A 693 26.46 25.47 14.22
CA SER A 693 26.44 26.67 15.06
C SER A 693 26.51 27.91 14.19
N GLN A 694 25.62 28.84 14.40
CA GLN A 694 25.68 30.16 13.73
C GLN A 694 26.89 31.01 14.18
N GLU A 695 27.33 30.81 15.41
CA GLU A 695 28.44 31.58 16.00
C GLU A 695 29.82 31.06 15.57
N LYS A 696 29.93 29.76 15.29
CA LYS A 696 31.20 29.10 14.92
C LYS A 696 31.33 28.99 13.42
N HIS A 697 32.39 29.59 12.85
CA HIS A 697 32.67 29.49 11.42
C HIS A 697 32.92 28.02 10.99
N PHE A 698 33.77 27.31 11.69
CA PHE A 698 34.10 25.91 11.42
C PHE A 698 33.12 24.96 12.11
N SER A 699 31.89 24.86 11.59
CA SER A 699 30.85 23.99 12.06
C SER A 699 30.11 23.34 10.86
N SER A 700 29.42 22.23 11.09
CA SER A 700 28.67 21.48 10.06
C SER A 700 27.36 22.19 9.71
N LYS A 701 27.47 23.24 8.87
CA LYS A 701 26.30 24.04 8.44
C LYS A 701 26.37 24.41 6.96
N TYR A 702 25.21 24.63 6.35
CA TYR A 702 25.12 25.29 5.06
C TYR A 702 25.43 26.78 5.16
N LEU A 703 25.97 27.37 4.08
CA LEU A 703 26.23 28.80 3.99
C LEU A 703 24.95 29.59 3.68
N ASP A 704 24.04 28.98 2.93
CA ASP A 704 22.89 29.57 2.26
C ASP A 704 21.54 29.06 2.76
N GLY A 705 21.53 28.23 3.81
CA GLY A 705 20.31 27.69 4.37
C GLY A 705 20.43 27.14 5.77
N SER A 706 19.30 26.71 6.35
CA SER A 706 19.26 26.00 7.62
C SER A 706 19.60 24.52 7.44
N ASN A 707 20.16 23.90 8.46
CA ASN A 707 20.27 22.44 8.55
C ASN A 707 18.93 21.78 8.90
N ASP A 708 18.04 22.54 9.57
CA ASP A 708 16.76 22.00 10.04
C ASP A 708 15.76 21.84 8.90
N PRO A 709 14.94 20.78 8.89
CA PRO A 709 13.85 20.61 7.93
C PRO A 709 12.82 21.75 8.04
N LEU A 710 11.98 21.89 7.02
CA LEU A 710 10.84 22.80 7.07
C LEU A 710 9.85 22.35 8.15
N TYR A 711 9.45 21.09 8.07
CA TYR A 711 8.63 20.41 9.08
C TYR A 711 9.36 19.13 9.54
N PRO A 712 9.60 18.99 10.86
CA PRO A 712 10.35 17.84 11.38
C PRO A 712 9.46 16.60 11.53
N PHE A 713 10.08 15.45 11.71
CA PHE A 713 9.42 14.21 12.12
C PHE A 713 8.53 14.40 13.36
N GLY A 714 7.36 13.81 13.36
CA GLY A 714 6.38 13.93 14.45
C GLY A 714 5.55 15.22 14.44
N PHE A 715 5.81 16.16 13.51
CA PHE A 715 5.12 17.44 13.45
C PHE A 715 3.71 17.31 12.86
N GLY A 716 2.77 18.07 13.43
CA GLY A 716 1.40 18.25 12.96
C GLY A 716 0.64 19.12 13.95
N LEU A 717 -0.18 20.04 13.42
CA LEU A 717 -0.99 20.97 14.21
C LEU A 717 -2.39 20.41 14.46
N SER A 718 -3.10 21.03 15.39
CA SER A 718 -4.49 20.75 15.75
C SER A 718 -5.31 22.03 15.77
N TYR A 719 -6.63 21.95 15.75
CA TYR A 719 -7.55 23.08 15.99
C TYR A 719 -7.68 23.41 17.49
N THR A 720 -6.99 22.67 18.36
CA THR A 720 -6.87 22.93 19.78
C THR A 720 -5.39 23.03 20.17
N THR A 721 -5.11 23.37 21.42
CA THR A 721 -3.76 23.48 21.98
C THR A 721 -3.58 22.47 23.10
N PHE A 722 -2.38 21.91 23.21
CA PHE A 722 -2.02 20.98 24.28
C PHE A 722 -0.80 21.52 25.04
N ASP A 723 -0.89 21.50 26.38
CA ASP A 723 0.21 21.82 27.25
C ASP A 723 0.75 20.55 27.93
N TYR A 724 2.05 20.51 28.10
CA TYR A 724 2.77 19.39 28.72
C TYR A 724 3.34 19.84 30.07
N SER A 725 3.08 19.06 31.15
CA SER A 725 3.75 19.27 32.44
C SER A 725 5.25 18.95 32.32
N GLU A 726 6.02 19.32 33.32
CA GLU A 726 7.40 18.85 33.46
C GLU A 726 7.46 17.31 33.50
N ILE A 727 8.50 16.74 32.87
CA ILE A 727 8.78 15.30 32.92
C ILE A 727 9.17 14.89 34.33
N LYS A 728 8.57 13.82 34.84
CA LYS A 728 8.94 13.22 36.14
C LYS A 728 9.46 11.82 35.91
N LEU A 729 10.53 11.47 36.62
CA LEU A 729 11.05 10.11 36.67
C LEU A 729 10.82 9.54 38.08
N ASP A 730 10.44 8.27 38.17
CA ASP A 730 10.35 7.57 39.46
C ASP A 730 11.74 7.33 40.11
N LYS A 731 12.79 7.29 39.27
CA LYS A 731 14.20 7.18 39.66
C LYS A 731 15.10 7.81 38.58
N HIS A 732 16.33 8.20 38.95
CA HIS A 732 17.32 8.70 37.99
C HIS A 732 18.44 7.69 37.65
N VAL A 733 18.37 6.49 38.25
CA VAL A 733 19.29 5.38 37.97
C VAL A 733 18.50 4.15 37.62
N LEU A 734 18.71 3.67 36.39
CA LEU A 734 18.17 2.40 35.89
C LEU A 734 19.23 1.32 36.11
N LYS A 735 18.89 0.27 36.82
CA LYS A 735 19.74 -0.94 36.92
C LYS A 735 19.29 -1.96 35.88
N ARG A 736 20.23 -2.78 35.43
CA ARG A 736 19.90 -3.90 34.55
C ARG A 736 18.81 -4.79 35.17
N ALA A 737 17.92 -5.30 34.39
CA ALA A 737 16.70 -6.04 34.76
C ALA A 737 15.66 -5.26 35.62
N ASP A 738 15.79 -3.96 35.77
CA ASP A 738 14.80 -3.06 36.38
C ASP A 738 14.06 -2.23 35.28
N SER A 739 13.11 -1.40 35.66
CA SER A 739 12.42 -0.46 34.79
C SER A 739 12.43 0.94 35.38
N LEU A 740 12.38 1.94 34.52
CA LEU A 740 12.28 3.37 34.87
C LEU A 740 10.95 3.88 34.29
N THR A 741 10.15 4.54 35.14
CA THR A 741 8.87 5.12 34.72
C THR A 741 9.05 6.60 34.40
N VAL A 742 8.68 6.99 33.18
CA VAL A 742 8.62 8.37 32.72
C VAL A 742 7.18 8.82 32.75
N GLN A 743 6.91 9.94 33.43
CA GLN A 743 5.56 10.45 33.63
C GLN A 743 5.45 11.89 33.13
N VAL A 744 4.41 12.18 32.38
CA VAL A 744 4.05 13.52 31.90
C VAL A 744 2.54 13.68 31.89
N THR A 745 2.03 14.86 32.25
CA THR A 745 0.60 15.17 32.10
C THR A 745 0.41 16.05 30.88
N VAL A 746 -0.51 15.65 29.99
CA VAL A 746 -0.93 16.44 28.83
C VAL A 746 -2.34 16.97 29.07
N ALA A 747 -2.53 18.26 28.85
CA ALA A 747 -3.80 18.96 29.03
C ALA A 747 -4.24 19.64 27.74
N ASN A 748 -5.51 19.50 27.37
CA ASN A 748 -6.11 20.28 26.28
C ASN A 748 -6.50 21.66 26.83
N THR A 749 -5.74 22.69 26.45
CA THR A 749 -5.92 24.09 26.89
C THR A 749 -6.73 24.91 25.89
N GLY A 750 -7.11 24.35 24.75
CA GLY A 750 -7.91 25.01 23.73
C GLY A 750 -9.40 24.81 23.89
N GLN A 751 -10.17 25.07 22.81
CA GLN A 751 -11.63 25.11 22.83
C GLN A 751 -12.30 23.93 22.09
N ALA A 752 -11.54 23.09 21.39
CA ALA A 752 -12.03 21.94 20.66
C ALA A 752 -11.49 20.64 21.27
N GLN A 753 -12.28 19.57 21.21
CA GLN A 753 -11.79 18.22 21.47
C GLN A 753 -10.72 17.88 20.44
N GLY A 754 -9.62 17.26 20.87
CA GLY A 754 -8.54 16.88 19.98
C GLY A 754 -7.80 15.64 20.43
N GLU A 755 -7.13 15.01 19.46
CA GLU A 755 -6.19 13.92 19.72
C GLU A 755 -4.76 14.46 19.68
N GLU A 756 -3.95 14.08 20.65
CA GLU A 756 -2.51 14.39 20.70
C GLU A 756 -1.71 13.08 20.70
N ILE A 757 -0.55 13.12 20.04
CA ILE A 757 0.41 12.02 20.02
C ILE A 757 1.63 12.45 20.84
N VAL A 758 1.70 11.94 22.05
CA VAL A 758 2.81 12.17 22.98
C VAL A 758 3.97 11.28 22.57
N GLN A 759 5.11 11.89 22.23
CA GLN A 759 6.26 11.19 21.67
C GLN A 759 7.40 11.19 22.68
N LEU A 760 7.99 10.03 22.95
CA LEU A 760 9.14 9.84 23.81
C LEU A 760 10.36 9.46 23.00
N TYR A 761 11.45 10.20 23.17
CA TYR A 761 12.74 9.94 22.53
C TYR A 761 13.82 9.73 23.58
N ILE A 762 14.87 8.96 23.22
CA ILE A 762 16.04 8.71 24.06
C ILE A 762 17.30 9.07 23.28
N GLN A 763 18.27 9.66 23.98
CA GLN A 763 19.65 9.85 23.51
C GLN A 763 20.62 9.12 24.44
N ASP A 764 21.41 8.24 23.88
CA ASP A 764 22.63 7.76 24.52
C ASP A 764 23.74 8.80 24.33
N ILE A 765 24.27 9.32 25.42
CA ILE A 765 25.24 10.45 25.41
C ILE A 765 26.62 9.99 24.97
N CYS A 766 27.00 8.75 25.34
CA CYS A 766 28.34 8.23 25.08
C CYS A 766 28.33 6.71 24.94
N GLY A 767 28.27 6.21 23.72
CA GLY A 767 28.38 4.79 23.41
C GLY A 767 29.72 4.43 22.75
N SER A 768 29.96 3.13 22.52
CA SER A 768 31.14 2.62 21.80
C SER A 768 31.15 2.99 20.30
N VAL A 769 30.00 3.43 19.76
CA VAL A 769 29.81 4.06 18.45
C VAL A 769 29.02 5.35 18.61
N VAL A 770 29.15 6.27 17.62
CA VAL A 770 28.35 7.50 17.61
C VAL A 770 26.86 7.16 17.56
N ARG A 771 26.11 7.68 18.56
CA ARG A 771 24.66 7.46 18.62
C ARG A 771 23.89 8.63 17.99
N PRO A 772 22.66 8.37 17.50
CA PRO A 772 21.77 9.44 17.03
C PRO A 772 21.53 10.50 18.11
N VAL A 773 21.30 11.74 17.68
CA VAL A 773 20.96 12.85 18.59
C VAL A 773 19.69 12.61 19.38
N LYS A 774 18.80 11.76 18.89
CA LYS A 774 17.65 11.17 19.59
C LYS A 774 17.04 10.05 18.76
N GLU A 775 16.37 9.10 19.40
CA GLU A 775 15.67 7.96 18.79
C GLU A 775 14.30 7.81 19.44
N LEU A 776 13.24 7.68 18.64
CA LEU A 776 11.89 7.38 19.14
C LEU A 776 11.90 6.03 19.85
N LYS A 777 11.36 5.97 21.07
CA LYS A 777 11.27 4.75 21.89
C LYS A 777 9.90 4.53 22.51
N GLY A 778 8.96 5.48 22.30
CA GLY A 778 7.59 5.35 22.74
C GLY A 778 6.69 6.44 22.20
N PHE A 779 5.41 6.14 22.06
CA PHE A 779 4.37 7.12 21.77
C PHE A 779 3.04 6.68 22.37
N GLU A 780 2.21 7.64 22.70
CA GLU A 780 0.85 7.41 23.22
C GLU A 780 -0.11 8.40 22.55
N LYS A 781 -1.20 7.89 21.99
CA LYS A 781 -2.26 8.68 21.37
C LYS A 781 -3.41 8.88 22.35
N VAL A 782 -3.71 10.13 22.68
CA VAL A 782 -4.75 10.48 23.65
C VAL A 782 -5.77 11.43 23.04
N CYS A 783 -7.05 11.19 23.33
CA CYS A 783 -8.16 12.06 22.97
C CYS A 783 -8.60 12.83 24.22
N LEU A 784 -8.59 14.18 24.17
CA LEU A 784 -8.89 15.06 25.29
C LEU A 784 -9.96 16.09 24.91
N SER A 785 -10.98 16.23 25.76
CA SER A 785 -11.96 17.32 25.69
C SER A 785 -11.33 18.64 26.15
N PRO A 786 -11.91 19.81 25.80
CA PRO A 786 -11.46 21.10 26.34
C PRO A 786 -11.36 21.11 27.86
N GLY A 787 -10.19 21.47 28.41
CA GLY A 787 -9.91 21.47 29.85
C GLY A 787 -9.61 20.09 30.46
N GLU A 788 -9.70 19.00 29.70
CA GLU A 788 -9.32 17.65 30.17
C GLU A 788 -7.80 17.50 30.16
N SER A 789 -7.29 16.75 31.14
CA SER A 789 -5.88 16.37 31.21
C SER A 789 -5.74 14.87 31.47
N ARG A 790 -4.65 14.28 30.96
CA ARG A 790 -4.32 12.87 31.14
C ARG A 790 -2.86 12.70 31.51
N GLU A 791 -2.61 11.86 32.48
CA GLU A 791 -1.26 11.44 32.85
C GLU A 791 -0.84 10.27 31.97
N ILE A 792 0.32 10.38 31.34
CA ILE A 792 0.93 9.42 30.43
C ILE A 792 2.14 8.81 31.13
N HIS A 793 2.27 7.50 31.01
CA HIS A 793 3.37 6.74 31.54
C HIS A 793 4.09 5.95 30.45
N PHE A 794 5.40 6.14 30.36
CA PHE A 794 6.26 5.28 29.56
C PHE A 794 7.15 4.48 30.49
N ILE A 795 7.33 3.21 30.17
CA ILE A 795 8.22 2.30 30.90
C ILE A 795 9.45 2.07 30.05
N ILE A 796 10.62 2.43 30.58
CA ILE A 796 11.91 2.24 29.90
C ILE A 796 12.65 1.13 30.63
N THR A 797 13.15 0.18 29.87
CA THR A 797 13.94 -0.98 30.32
C THR A 797 15.32 -0.96 29.66
N GLU A 798 16.21 -1.85 30.07
CA GLU A 798 17.50 -2.06 29.38
C GLU A 798 17.29 -2.40 27.90
N GLU A 799 16.20 -3.10 27.54
CA GLU A 799 15.89 -3.52 26.17
C GLU A 799 15.71 -2.34 25.22
N ASP A 800 15.08 -1.24 25.71
CA ASP A 800 14.84 -0.03 24.92
C ASP A 800 16.12 0.76 24.63
N LEU A 801 17.20 0.48 25.39
CA LEU A 801 18.49 1.14 25.26
C LEU A 801 19.49 0.36 24.41
N LYS A 802 19.16 -0.87 24.02
CA LYS A 802 20.05 -1.72 23.22
C LYS A 802 20.21 -1.21 21.79
N TYR A 803 21.39 -1.46 21.27
CA TYR A 803 21.76 -1.19 19.87
C TYR A 803 22.89 -2.14 19.44
N TYR A 804 23.11 -2.25 18.13
CA TYR A 804 24.29 -2.98 17.62
C TYR A 804 25.52 -2.09 17.77
N ALA A 805 26.41 -2.51 18.67
CA ALA A 805 27.64 -1.82 19.02
C ALA A 805 28.75 -2.00 17.96
N ALA A 806 29.98 -1.53 18.23
CA ALA A 806 31.09 -1.62 17.30
C ALA A 806 31.50 -3.07 16.93
N ASP A 807 31.26 -4.00 17.84
CA ASP A 807 31.49 -5.45 17.68
C ASP A 807 30.28 -6.20 17.10
N LEU A 808 29.25 -5.46 16.65
CA LEU A 808 27.97 -5.97 16.15
C LEU A 808 27.17 -6.81 17.18
N THR A 809 27.50 -6.70 18.47
CA THR A 809 26.66 -7.27 19.52
C THR A 809 25.50 -6.35 19.85
N PHE A 810 24.28 -6.91 20.03
CA PHE A 810 23.09 -6.16 20.42
C PHE A 810 23.05 -6.02 21.94
N LYS A 811 23.41 -4.85 22.45
CA LYS A 811 23.59 -4.60 23.90
C LYS A 811 23.29 -3.15 24.27
N ALA A 812 22.95 -2.92 25.55
CA ALA A 812 22.96 -1.59 26.17
C ALA A 812 24.30 -1.40 26.89
N GLU A 813 24.86 -0.21 26.80
CA GLU A 813 26.11 0.18 27.50
C GLU A 813 25.78 1.09 28.70
N ALA A 814 26.46 0.86 29.83
CA ALA A 814 26.28 1.69 31.01
C ALA A 814 26.77 3.12 30.75
N GLY A 815 25.99 4.11 31.14
CA GLY A 815 26.30 5.51 30.84
C GLY A 815 25.16 6.45 31.17
N ASP A 816 25.34 7.70 30.77
CA ASP A 816 24.35 8.76 30.93
C ASP A 816 23.47 8.87 29.66
N PHE A 817 22.17 9.02 29.91
CA PHE A 817 21.13 9.13 28.86
C PHE A 817 20.29 10.38 29.08
N LYS A 818 19.66 10.85 28.00
CA LYS A 818 18.60 11.84 28.06
C LYS A 818 17.29 11.25 27.52
N ILE A 819 16.20 11.57 28.20
CA ILE A 819 14.83 11.35 27.74
C ILE A 819 14.28 12.70 27.26
N TYR A 820 13.61 12.67 26.15
CA TYR A 820 12.87 13.80 25.59
C TYR A 820 11.40 13.42 25.44
N VAL A 821 10.48 14.30 25.84
CA VAL A 821 9.03 14.11 25.64
C VAL A 821 8.43 15.38 25.05
N GLY A 822 7.59 15.23 24.05
CA GLY A 822 6.89 16.35 23.41
C GLY A 822 6.01 15.95 22.24
N PRO A 823 5.44 16.94 21.52
CA PRO A 823 4.54 16.74 20.40
C PRO A 823 5.24 16.37 19.06
N ASN A 824 6.55 16.53 18.96
CA ASN A 824 7.36 16.20 17.77
C ASN A 824 8.84 16.11 18.12
N SER A 825 9.70 15.73 17.17
CA SER A 825 11.14 15.56 17.41
C SER A 825 11.94 16.83 17.72
N ARG A 826 11.37 18.02 17.46
CA ARG A 826 12.01 19.32 17.72
C ARG A 826 11.55 19.94 19.04
N ASP A 827 10.23 19.99 19.26
CA ASP A 827 9.60 20.71 20.36
C ASP A 827 9.41 19.74 21.54
N VAL A 828 10.48 19.54 22.34
CA VAL A 828 10.55 18.56 23.43
C VAL A 828 11.11 19.16 24.71
N GLN A 829 10.69 18.62 25.85
CA GLN A 829 11.35 18.82 27.15
C GLN A 829 12.39 17.70 27.35
N GLU A 830 13.40 17.91 28.19
CA GLU A 830 14.44 16.90 28.46
C GLU A 830 14.67 16.64 29.96
N VAL A 831 15.06 15.40 30.29
CA VAL A 831 15.51 14.99 31.62
C VAL A 831 16.58 13.90 31.48
N SER A 832 17.53 13.88 32.42
CA SER A 832 18.64 12.90 32.37
C SER A 832 18.44 11.75 33.34
N PHE A 833 18.96 10.59 32.97
CA PHE A 833 19.10 9.40 33.83
C PHE A 833 20.38 8.65 33.50
N ARG A 834 20.72 7.63 34.30
CA ARG A 834 21.91 6.81 34.14
C ARG A 834 21.57 5.32 34.16
N LEU A 835 22.14 4.56 33.23
CA LEU A 835 22.14 3.10 33.26
C LEU A 835 23.39 2.59 34.01
N GLU A 836 23.20 1.66 35.00
CA GLU A 836 24.27 1.00 35.75
C GLU A 836 24.32 -0.52 35.48
#